data_f80675a59d7122ec6de8707e8e4fdb10
#
_entry.id   f80675a59d7122ec6de8707e8e4fdb10
#
_cell.length_a   1.000
_cell.length_b   1.000
_cell.length_c   1.000
_cell.angle_alpha   90.00
_cell.angle_beta   90.00
_cell.angle_gamma   90.00
#
_symmetry.space_group_name_H-M   'P 1'
#
loop_
_entity.id
_entity.type
_entity.pdbx_description
1 polymer ?
#
loop_
_entity_poly.entity_id
_entity_poly.type
_entity_poly.pdbx_seq_one_letter_code
_entity_poly.pdbx_strand_id
1 'polypeptide(L)'
;MTEVPISFQYQGRSLEQVLQDLEKRYGLNFSYSNSQLPLSSTVNCNATSLPLRRALQVLCNCAGLSYQIIGEQIVLKPRVEQTAQASLKSYTQTLRGTVIDAGLRTPLIGATVVLVSVDPIRAVSTGIDGSFSFDKLPIGRHSLKVTYLGYKEGEVSNIMVVSGKETVVPVQLEESFVQESEVLVVAERDKSLPQNLLISSSVHTLRPDEINRFAGSRQDPSRMAANYAGVSSASDQRNDLIVRGNSPLGVLWRLEGVEIPNPNHFTFTPNTGGAFSLLNNNLLANSDFLTGAFPAEYGNRIGAVMDVRLREGNNKKVENTLQLGLNGMEVVTEGPLVKKWGGSFLGSMRLFTFRPLEKLGVDIGYDGLPRYQDGSFKIVLPTPKMGKFSAWGIAGSSNVTIYDIDEDTTTWGKVRYRLEPTLNNQMYAFGVHHTFSRVPKTVTELIVSTSGSQVEATSIATYRNLTSKLFYYLRNYERQLITRFNVTHKPTNRILIKSGFTWQKMYYNNKEIMYQDPRDVYEFPLDAQGSASLVQAYLLSKYSLTPRLDVQAGLYTQRFSIANRSAYEPRVSLDYYLTDAQRIYLSAGLHSQTQPLVYYEYRFFSQERPEYNQPYNKLDFTRSRQVVLGYNLNVNASWRLKAEAYFQYHYKVPVSKRAGEEAFSMLNLGTDYSFVTVDSVVSKGTGRNYGLEITAERFLKNGFYALGNLSLLRSRYTGGDGKERSTTFDIGYISNFLVGKEINLDAEKRHHLSVDLRVNFSGGRRYVPIDSSKTSQEPTNKIYYDVANAYKPQLKDYFRTDVRVSYQLNTKKTTHWIFAAADNFLNNQNELYYGWDLEENTEKVYYQLGIYPYLGYRIQF
;
A
#
# COMPACT_ATOMS: atom_id res chain seq x y z
N MET A 1 -27.02 -1.91 36.54
CA MET A 1 -27.53 -0.52 36.31
C MET A 1 -28.17 0.00 37.58
N THR A 2 -28.05 1.29 37.84
CA THR A 2 -28.34 1.95 39.10
C THR A 2 -29.83 1.76 39.55
N GLU A 3 -30.02 1.34 40.77
CA GLU A 3 -31.32 1.40 41.48
C GLU A 3 -31.68 2.82 41.93
N VAL A 4 -30.78 3.78 41.72
CA VAL A 4 -30.95 5.20 42.12
C VAL A 4 -31.98 5.85 41.20
N PRO A 5 -33.01 6.53 41.75
CA PRO A 5 -33.96 7.26 40.92
C PRO A 5 -33.29 8.46 40.24
N ILE A 6 -33.58 8.61 38.96
CA ILE A 6 -32.97 9.64 38.10
C ILE A 6 -33.82 10.89 38.09
N SER A 7 -33.16 12.03 38.29
CA SER A 7 -33.78 13.36 38.23
C SER A 7 -32.93 14.27 37.34
N PHE A 8 -33.60 14.98 36.42
CA PHE A 8 -32.97 15.98 35.58
C PHE A 8 -33.96 17.06 35.15
N GLN A 9 -33.40 18.23 34.84
CA GLN A 9 -34.18 19.34 34.30
C GLN A 9 -33.27 20.07 33.30
N TYR A 10 -33.62 19.99 32.00
CA TYR A 10 -32.88 20.60 30.95
C TYR A 10 -33.75 21.57 30.18
N GLN A 11 -33.19 22.76 29.88
CA GLN A 11 -33.82 23.78 29.05
C GLN A 11 -32.75 24.33 28.09
N GLY A 12 -32.93 24.20 26.76
CA GLY A 12 -32.07 24.79 25.77
C GLY A 12 -30.66 24.18 25.70
N ARG A 13 -30.41 23.02 26.34
CA ARG A 13 -29.11 22.31 26.24
C ARG A 13 -29.05 21.42 25.01
N SER A 14 -27.86 21.30 24.41
CA SER A 14 -27.67 20.34 23.30
C SER A 14 -27.84 18.91 23.81
N LEU A 15 -28.32 18.03 22.92
CA LEU A 15 -28.44 16.60 23.22
C LEU A 15 -27.12 16.01 23.72
N GLU A 16 -26.01 16.40 23.13
CA GLU A 16 -24.67 15.96 23.55
C GLU A 16 -24.35 16.30 24.99
N GLN A 17 -24.60 17.56 25.40
CA GLN A 17 -24.40 18.02 26.78
C GLN A 17 -25.30 17.29 27.77
N VAL A 18 -26.55 16.97 27.37
CA VAL A 18 -27.50 16.23 28.19
C VAL A 18 -27.03 14.79 28.41
N LEU A 19 -26.53 14.11 27.38
CA LEU A 19 -26.00 12.75 27.48
C LEU A 19 -24.77 12.69 28.38
N GLN A 20 -23.81 13.59 28.16
CA GLN A 20 -22.62 13.70 29.02
C GLN A 20 -22.94 14.00 30.48
N ASP A 21 -23.92 14.84 30.78
CA ASP A 21 -24.33 15.15 32.14
C ASP A 21 -24.94 13.93 32.81
N LEU A 22 -25.76 13.16 32.10
CA LEU A 22 -26.36 11.92 32.63
C LEU A 22 -25.33 10.80 32.84
N GLU A 23 -24.39 10.66 31.96
CA GLU A 23 -23.24 9.76 32.11
C GLU A 23 -22.44 10.10 33.35
N LYS A 24 -22.10 11.35 33.55
CA LYS A 24 -21.29 11.83 34.68
C LYS A 24 -22.02 11.70 36.03
N ARG A 25 -23.31 12.01 36.07
CA ARG A 25 -24.06 12.02 37.37
C ARG A 25 -24.52 10.63 37.81
N TYR A 26 -24.84 9.76 36.84
CA TYR A 26 -25.50 8.50 37.16
C TYR A 26 -24.70 7.26 36.70
N GLY A 27 -23.50 7.47 36.13
CA GLY A 27 -22.68 6.36 35.65
C GLY A 27 -23.31 5.59 34.49
N LEU A 28 -24.11 6.26 33.63
CA LEU A 28 -24.77 5.65 32.50
C LEU A 28 -23.81 5.62 31.28
N ASN A 29 -23.90 4.56 30.51
CA ASN A 29 -23.10 4.41 29.27
C ASN A 29 -24.03 4.50 28.06
N PHE A 30 -23.95 5.63 27.30
CA PHE A 30 -24.71 5.77 26.07
C PHE A 30 -23.91 5.36 24.85
N SER A 31 -24.55 4.60 23.96
CA SER A 31 -24.03 4.19 22.67
C SER A 31 -24.92 4.72 21.57
N TYR A 32 -24.33 5.48 20.64
CA TYR A 32 -25.04 6.04 19.49
C TYR A 32 -24.10 6.30 18.33
N SER A 33 -24.66 6.45 17.13
CA SER A 33 -23.92 6.88 15.94
C SER A 33 -23.97 8.41 15.83
N ASN A 34 -22.82 9.06 15.88
CA ASN A 34 -22.70 10.51 15.73
C ASN A 34 -23.22 11.03 14.38
N SER A 35 -23.29 10.16 13.36
CA SER A 35 -23.82 10.51 12.05
C SER A 35 -25.35 10.44 11.97
N GLN A 36 -26.01 9.80 12.92
CA GLN A 36 -27.44 9.57 12.90
C GLN A 36 -28.20 10.38 13.96
N LEU A 37 -27.54 10.80 15.06
CA LEU A 37 -28.15 11.61 16.08
C LEU A 37 -27.91 13.08 15.85
N PRO A 38 -28.96 13.92 16.00
CA PRO A 38 -28.80 15.38 15.95
C PRO A 38 -28.23 15.90 17.27
N LEU A 39 -26.96 15.64 17.56
CA LEU A 39 -26.29 15.96 18.83
C LEU A 39 -26.34 17.44 19.19
N SER A 40 -26.42 18.33 18.20
CA SER A 40 -26.57 19.77 18.37
C SER A 40 -28.01 20.22 18.61
N SER A 41 -29.00 19.33 18.53
CA SER A 41 -30.39 19.71 18.78
C SER A 41 -30.62 20.08 20.25
N THR A 42 -31.44 21.08 20.49
CA THR A 42 -31.79 21.52 21.84
C THR A 42 -32.82 20.60 22.46
N VAL A 43 -32.56 20.17 23.69
CA VAL A 43 -33.43 19.29 24.48
C VAL A 43 -34.05 20.08 25.61
N ASN A 44 -35.39 20.02 25.71
CA ASN A 44 -36.18 20.61 26.78
C ASN A 44 -36.96 19.47 27.45
N CYS A 45 -36.52 19.00 28.62
CA CYS A 45 -37.20 17.94 29.35
C CYS A 45 -36.88 17.97 30.83
N ASN A 46 -37.82 17.45 31.61
CA ASN A 46 -37.66 17.26 33.05
C ASN A 46 -38.11 15.87 33.48
N ALA A 47 -37.46 15.33 34.49
CA ALA A 47 -37.81 14.10 35.16
C ALA A 47 -37.46 14.26 36.64
N THR A 48 -38.34 13.85 37.53
CA THR A 48 -38.14 13.95 38.97
C THR A 48 -38.33 12.57 39.62
N SER A 49 -37.25 12.05 40.20
CA SER A 49 -37.24 10.78 40.93
C SER A 49 -37.87 9.60 40.20
N LEU A 50 -37.49 9.42 38.92
CA LEU A 50 -38.01 8.34 38.08
C LEU A 50 -37.05 7.14 38.03
N PRO A 51 -37.58 5.91 37.95
CA PRO A 51 -36.75 4.73 37.61
C PRO A 51 -36.07 4.92 36.26
N LEU A 52 -34.85 4.40 36.09
CA LEU A 52 -34.00 4.55 34.87
C LEU A 52 -34.79 4.40 33.56
N ARG A 53 -35.57 3.33 33.42
CA ARG A 53 -36.36 3.09 32.19
C ARG A 53 -37.36 4.19 31.87
N ARG A 54 -38.03 4.74 32.90
CA ARG A 54 -38.97 5.84 32.70
C ARG A 54 -38.27 7.18 32.43
N ALA A 55 -37.16 7.44 33.14
CA ALA A 55 -36.34 8.62 32.88
C ALA A 55 -35.79 8.64 31.44
N LEU A 56 -35.27 7.50 30.93
CA LEU A 56 -34.83 7.36 29.55
C LEU A 56 -35.97 7.52 28.54
N GLN A 57 -37.16 7.03 28.88
CA GLN A 57 -38.33 7.20 28.01
C GLN A 57 -38.76 8.68 27.90
N VAL A 58 -38.69 9.43 28.99
CA VAL A 58 -38.96 10.89 29.00
C VAL A 58 -37.89 11.60 28.13
N LEU A 59 -36.63 11.35 28.39
CA LEU A 59 -35.52 11.94 27.61
C LEU A 59 -35.65 11.67 26.10
N CYS A 60 -35.85 10.40 25.74
CA CYS A 60 -35.97 10.01 24.33
C CYS A 60 -37.21 10.59 23.67
N ASN A 61 -38.33 10.72 24.36
CA ASN A 61 -39.54 11.38 23.82
C ASN A 61 -39.28 12.87 23.52
N CYS A 62 -38.58 13.58 24.44
CA CYS A 62 -38.25 14.98 24.26
C CYS A 62 -37.20 15.21 23.11
N ALA A 63 -36.29 14.27 22.97
CA ALA A 63 -35.22 14.37 21.97
C ALA A 63 -35.57 13.75 20.62
N GLY A 64 -36.78 13.19 20.44
CA GLY A 64 -37.17 12.47 19.21
C GLY A 64 -36.36 11.17 18.99
N LEU A 65 -35.99 10.49 20.09
CA LEU A 65 -35.15 9.29 20.09
C LEU A 65 -35.93 8.05 20.54
N SER A 66 -35.32 6.91 20.26
CA SER A 66 -35.67 5.62 20.91
C SER A 66 -34.41 5.04 21.56
N TYR A 67 -34.59 4.19 22.56
CA TYR A 67 -33.49 3.57 23.28
C TYR A 67 -33.70 2.07 23.50
N GLN A 68 -32.59 1.37 23.66
CA GLN A 68 -32.55 -0.03 24.06
C GLN A 68 -31.43 -0.25 25.07
N ILE A 69 -31.70 -0.95 26.15
CA ILE A 69 -30.71 -1.32 27.16
C ILE A 69 -30.17 -2.70 26.83
N ILE A 70 -28.86 -2.83 26.66
CA ILE A 70 -28.19 -4.08 26.35
C ILE A 70 -26.97 -4.21 27.26
N GLY A 71 -27.07 -5.12 28.26
CA GLY A 71 -26.06 -5.18 29.30
C GLY A 71 -25.96 -3.88 30.09
N GLU A 72 -24.79 -3.25 30.09
CA GLU A 72 -24.56 -1.93 30.74
C GLU A 72 -24.64 -0.75 29.76
N GLN A 73 -24.97 -0.98 28.50
CA GLN A 73 -25.04 0.03 27.47
C GLN A 73 -26.50 0.46 27.20
N ILE A 74 -26.68 1.77 27.02
CA ILE A 74 -27.95 2.41 26.62
C ILE A 74 -27.78 2.89 25.18
N VAL A 75 -28.30 2.15 24.25
CA VAL A 75 -28.17 2.43 22.83
C VAL A 75 -29.28 3.36 22.36
N LEU A 76 -28.90 4.53 21.80
CA LEU A 76 -29.81 5.57 21.33
C LEU A 76 -29.84 5.66 19.79
N LYS A 77 -31.00 6.04 19.26
CA LYS A 77 -31.18 6.31 17.83
C LYS A 77 -32.38 7.22 17.56
N PRO A 78 -32.46 7.84 16.36
CA PRO A 78 -33.63 8.62 15.97
C PRO A 78 -34.91 7.80 16.02
N ARG A 79 -35.98 8.40 16.49
CA ARG A 79 -37.32 7.80 16.44
C ARG A 79 -37.82 7.94 15.00
N VAL A 80 -37.90 6.85 14.27
CA VAL A 80 -38.59 6.82 12.99
C VAL A 80 -40.08 6.64 13.25
N GLU A 81 -40.91 7.62 12.88
CA GLU A 81 -42.34 7.40 12.84
C GLU A 81 -42.65 6.26 11.87
N GLN A 82 -43.28 5.20 12.37
CA GLN A 82 -43.75 4.08 11.57
C GLN A 82 -44.90 4.54 10.66
N THR A 83 -44.57 5.14 9.55
CA THR A 83 -45.44 5.03 8.38
C THR A 83 -45.44 3.55 7.99
N ALA A 84 -46.64 2.97 7.86
CA ALA A 84 -46.83 1.56 7.50
C ALA A 84 -46.02 1.24 6.22
N GLN A 85 -44.81 0.79 6.37
CA GLN A 85 -43.99 0.31 5.28
C GLN A 85 -44.55 -1.06 4.84
N ALA A 86 -45.09 -1.10 3.65
CA ALA A 86 -45.25 -2.36 2.94
C ALA A 86 -44.00 -3.21 3.12
N SER A 87 -44.12 -4.49 3.48
CA SER A 87 -43.05 -5.44 3.68
C SER A 87 -42.12 -5.47 2.45
N LEU A 88 -41.17 -4.56 2.38
CA LEU A 88 -40.13 -4.58 1.37
C LEU A 88 -39.34 -5.89 1.55
N LYS A 89 -39.21 -6.66 0.50
CA LYS A 89 -38.39 -7.90 0.51
C LYS A 89 -36.95 -7.51 0.86
N SER A 90 -36.58 -7.63 2.12
CA SER A 90 -35.26 -7.29 2.59
C SER A 90 -34.23 -8.30 2.10
N TYR A 91 -33.30 -7.86 1.28
CA TYR A 91 -32.08 -8.61 0.92
C TYR A 91 -31.14 -8.56 2.10
N THR A 92 -30.67 -9.72 2.55
CA THR A 92 -29.89 -9.82 3.80
C THR A 92 -28.63 -10.66 3.62
N GLN A 93 -27.62 -10.37 4.42
CA GLN A 93 -26.39 -11.16 4.53
C GLN A 93 -25.88 -11.18 5.97
N THR A 94 -24.86 -11.95 6.26
CA THR A 94 -24.16 -12.03 7.54
C THR A 94 -22.99 -11.04 7.57
N LEU A 95 -22.94 -10.23 8.63
CA LEU A 95 -21.76 -9.45 9.03
C LEU A 95 -21.16 -10.11 10.25
N ARG A 96 -19.92 -10.53 10.17
CA ARG A 96 -19.19 -11.15 11.27
C ARG A 96 -17.76 -10.64 11.36
N GLY A 97 -17.08 -10.97 12.43
CA GLY A 97 -15.69 -10.55 12.60
C GLY A 97 -15.08 -11.08 13.89
N THR A 98 -13.92 -10.56 14.21
CA THR A 98 -13.19 -10.87 15.45
C THR A 98 -12.75 -9.57 16.11
N VAL A 99 -12.83 -9.52 17.44
CA VAL A 99 -12.29 -8.42 18.24
C VAL A 99 -11.00 -8.89 18.89
N ILE A 100 -9.92 -8.15 18.68
CA ILE A 100 -8.57 -8.50 19.14
C ILE A 100 -7.88 -7.32 19.84
N ASP A 101 -6.96 -7.62 20.76
CA ASP A 101 -6.00 -6.66 21.31
C ASP A 101 -5.09 -6.15 20.20
N ALA A 102 -4.97 -4.84 20.05
CA ALA A 102 -4.21 -4.23 18.97
C ALA A 102 -2.67 -4.41 19.11
N GLY A 103 -2.17 -4.57 20.34
CA GLY A 103 -0.74 -4.79 20.62
C GLY A 103 -0.31 -6.25 20.47
N LEU A 104 -1.02 -7.16 21.12
CA LEU A 104 -0.71 -8.59 21.14
C LEU A 104 -1.42 -9.39 20.04
N ARG A 105 -2.46 -8.84 19.44
CA ARG A 105 -3.34 -9.52 18.45
C ARG A 105 -4.02 -10.77 18.99
N THR A 106 -4.20 -10.83 20.30
CA THR A 106 -4.94 -11.89 20.98
C THR A 106 -6.44 -11.58 20.98
N PRO A 107 -7.31 -12.62 20.94
CA PRO A 107 -8.76 -12.42 20.96
C PRO A 107 -9.24 -11.80 22.29
N LEU A 108 -10.20 -10.88 22.21
CA LEU A 108 -10.89 -10.28 23.35
C LEU A 108 -12.22 -10.98 23.56
N ILE A 109 -12.32 -11.74 24.65
CA ILE A 109 -13.47 -12.57 25.02
C ILE A 109 -14.49 -11.72 25.77
N GLY A 110 -15.77 -11.73 25.36
CA GLY A 110 -16.82 -10.99 26.02
C GLY A 110 -16.87 -9.50 25.69
N ALA A 111 -16.13 -9.04 24.66
CA ALA A 111 -16.28 -7.68 24.18
C ALA A 111 -17.68 -7.45 23.61
N THR A 112 -18.28 -6.30 23.90
CA THR A 112 -19.61 -5.94 23.40
C THR A 112 -19.49 -5.28 22.04
N VAL A 113 -20.12 -5.88 21.03
CA VAL A 113 -20.20 -5.36 19.65
C VAL A 113 -21.62 -4.88 19.39
N VAL A 114 -21.79 -3.61 19.09
CA VAL A 114 -23.07 -2.96 18.85
C VAL A 114 -23.17 -2.54 17.39
N LEU A 115 -24.20 -2.99 16.71
CA LEU A 115 -24.56 -2.58 15.36
C LEU A 115 -25.50 -1.36 15.44
N VAL A 116 -24.95 -0.17 15.28
CA VAL A 116 -25.68 1.11 15.53
C VAL A 116 -26.51 1.58 14.32
N SER A 117 -26.38 0.92 13.18
CA SER A 117 -26.97 1.33 11.89
C SER A 117 -28.32 0.67 11.56
N VAL A 118 -28.89 -0.12 12.46
CA VAL A 118 -30.17 -0.85 12.24
C VAL A 118 -31.19 -0.53 13.32
N ASP A 119 -32.44 -0.71 12.99
CA ASP A 119 -33.59 -0.59 13.89
C ASP A 119 -34.37 -1.92 13.92
N PRO A 120 -34.58 -2.57 15.09
CA PRO A 120 -33.97 -2.25 16.39
C PRO A 120 -32.46 -2.44 16.40
N ILE A 121 -31.76 -1.66 17.26
CA ILE A 121 -30.33 -1.83 17.50
C ILE A 121 -30.02 -3.25 17.93
N ARG A 122 -28.95 -3.82 17.40
CA ARG A 122 -28.50 -5.19 17.70
C ARG A 122 -27.12 -5.13 18.36
N ALA A 123 -26.94 -5.95 19.41
CA ALA A 123 -25.67 -6.13 20.08
C ALA A 123 -25.40 -7.60 20.36
N VAL A 124 -24.13 -7.97 20.35
CA VAL A 124 -23.63 -9.31 20.66
C VAL A 124 -22.34 -9.20 21.47
N SER A 125 -22.07 -10.21 22.31
CA SER A 125 -20.77 -10.35 22.97
C SER A 125 -19.88 -11.30 22.17
N THR A 126 -18.59 -11.06 22.19
CA THR A 126 -17.63 -11.92 21.50
C THR A 126 -17.42 -13.26 22.20
N GLY A 127 -17.22 -14.30 21.40
CA GLY A 127 -16.90 -15.65 21.87
C GLY A 127 -15.48 -15.81 22.41
N ILE A 128 -15.12 -17.04 22.79
CA ILE A 128 -13.78 -17.39 23.32
C ILE A 128 -12.64 -17.16 22.33
N ASP A 129 -12.94 -17.11 21.05
CA ASP A 129 -12.02 -16.79 19.96
C ASP A 129 -12.10 -15.33 19.49
N GLY A 130 -12.79 -14.47 20.27
CA GLY A 130 -13.05 -13.08 19.95
C GLY A 130 -14.06 -12.87 18.82
N SER A 131 -14.70 -13.93 18.30
CA SER A 131 -15.62 -13.83 17.17
C SER A 131 -16.99 -13.27 17.55
N PHE A 132 -17.61 -12.55 16.61
CA PHE A 132 -18.99 -12.08 16.66
C PHE A 132 -19.71 -12.29 15.33
N SER A 133 -21.05 -12.32 15.33
CA SER A 133 -21.86 -12.45 14.10
C SER A 133 -23.21 -11.75 14.25
N PHE A 134 -23.61 -11.06 13.17
CA PHE A 134 -24.95 -10.51 12.96
C PHE A 134 -25.54 -11.13 11.70
N ASP A 135 -26.43 -12.09 11.87
CA ASP A 135 -27.07 -12.77 10.75
C ASP A 135 -28.29 -11.99 10.27
N LYS A 136 -28.67 -12.23 8.99
CA LYS A 136 -29.83 -11.59 8.34
C LYS A 136 -29.80 -10.07 8.45
N LEU A 137 -28.62 -9.48 8.22
CA LEU A 137 -28.45 -8.03 8.19
C LEU A 137 -28.86 -7.50 6.83
N PRO A 138 -29.69 -6.44 6.73
CA PRO A 138 -30.01 -5.80 5.46
C PRO A 138 -28.76 -5.40 4.70
N ILE A 139 -28.76 -5.52 3.38
CA ILE A 139 -27.64 -5.04 2.53
C ILE A 139 -27.48 -3.52 2.65
N GLY A 140 -26.27 -3.05 2.36
CA GLY A 140 -25.89 -1.62 2.41
C GLY A 140 -24.79 -1.34 3.42
N ARG A 141 -24.60 -0.07 3.77
CA ARG A 141 -23.54 0.34 4.69
C ARG A 141 -23.98 0.31 6.14
N HIS A 142 -23.12 -0.26 6.97
CA HIS A 142 -23.32 -0.42 8.41
C HIS A 142 -22.14 0.10 9.21
N SER A 143 -22.38 0.34 10.53
CA SER A 143 -21.36 0.76 11.47
C SER A 143 -21.44 -0.06 12.75
N LEU A 144 -20.27 -0.43 13.25
CA LEU A 144 -20.10 -1.16 14.52
C LEU A 144 -19.43 -0.25 15.53
N LYS A 145 -19.90 -0.33 16.77
CA LYS A 145 -19.26 0.22 17.95
C LYS A 145 -18.86 -0.96 18.86
N VAL A 146 -17.62 -0.98 19.33
CA VAL A 146 -17.09 -2.09 20.12
C VAL A 146 -16.50 -1.56 21.42
N THR A 147 -16.95 -2.15 22.53
CA THR A 147 -16.48 -1.78 23.87
C THR A 147 -15.98 -3.00 24.62
N TYR A 148 -14.93 -2.80 25.41
CA TYR A 148 -14.38 -3.82 26.28
C TYR A 148 -13.72 -3.15 27.50
N LEU A 149 -13.92 -3.74 28.70
CA LEU A 149 -13.40 -3.19 29.96
C LEU A 149 -11.86 -3.04 29.90
N GLY A 150 -11.34 -1.88 30.21
CA GLY A 150 -9.91 -1.56 30.15
C GLY A 150 -9.38 -1.25 28.76
N TYR A 151 -10.25 -1.11 27.75
CA TYR A 151 -9.88 -0.76 26.39
C TYR A 151 -10.57 0.53 25.95
N LYS A 152 -9.92 1.26 25.06
CA LYS A 152 -10.52 2.38 24.35
C LYS A 152 -11.61 1.85 23.43
N GLU A 153 -12.72 2.58 23.33
CA GLU A 153 -13.79 2.26 22.41
C GLU A 153 -13.32 2.22 20.97
N GLY A 154 -13.76 1.22 20.21
CA GLY A 154 -13.50 1.07 18.77
C GLY A 154 -14.77 1.34 17.97
N GLU A 155 -14.64 2.05 16.86
CA GLU A 155 -15.71 2.23 15.88
C GLU A 155 -15.21 1.81 14.50
N VAL A 156 -16.01 1.01 13.79
CA VAL A 156 -15.79 0.66 12.39
C VAL A 156 -16.99 1.11 11.59
N SER A 157 -16.81 2.13 10.79
CA SER A 157 -17.89 2.75 10.01
C SER A 157 -17.82 2.34 8.53
N ASN A 158 -18.96 2.56 7.83
CA ASN A 158 -19.07 2.37 6.38
C ASN A 158 -18.80 0.95 5.87
N ILE A 159 -19.07 -0.07 6.70
CA ILE A 159 -18.94 -1.47 6.31
C ILE A 159 -19.99 -1.79 5.26
N MET A 160 -19.57 -2.13 4.04
CA MET A 160 -20.49 -2.51 2.96
C MET A 160 -20.88 -3.98 3.11
N VAL A 161 -22.17 -4.23 3.29
CA VAL A 161 -22.76 -5.57 3.29
C VAL A 161 -23.47 -5.80 1.95
N VAL A 162 -23.07 -6.87 1.26
CA VAL A 162 -23.56 -7.24 -0.06
C VAL A 162 -24.20 -8.62 -0.01
N SER A 163 -25.10 -8.95 -0.90
CA SER A 163 -25.85 -10.22 -0.84
C SER A 163 -25.05 -11.46 -1.23
N GLY A 164 -24.05 -11.31 -2.12
CA GLY A 164 -23.33 -12.44 -2.70
C GLY A 164 -22.27 -13.07 -1.76
N LYS A 165 -21.86 -12.36 -0.70
CA LYS A 165 -20.76 -12.79 0.16
C LYS A 165 -20.92 -12.28 1.60
N GLU A 166 -20.50 -13.08 2.59
CA GLU A 166 -20.40 -12.61 3.97
C GLU A 166 -19.38 -11.47 4.11
N THR A 167 -19.70 -10.49 4.94
CA THR A 167 -18.76 -9.43 5.25
C THR A 167 -18.02 -9.77 6.54
N VAL A 168 -16.68 -9.85 6.48
CA VAL A 168 -15.83 -10.19 7.63
C VAL A 168 -15.00 -8.97 8.02
N VAL A 169 -15.14 -8.53 9.28
CA VAL A 169 -14.48 -7.31 9.78
C VAL A 169 -13.65 -7.63 11.03
N PRO A 170 -12.32 -7.58 10.97
CA PRO A 170 -11.47 -7.61 12.16
C PRO A 170 -11.51 -6.24 12.85
N VAL A 171 -11.75 -6.24 14.17
CA VAL A 171 -11.73 -5.03 14.99
C VAL A 171 -10.58 -5.12 15.97
N GLN A 172 -9.76 -4.07 16.03
CA GLN A 172 -8.63 -3.99 16.96
C GLN A 172 -8.94 -2.94 18.02
N LEU A 173 -8.83 -3.31 19.29
CA LEU A 173 -8.98 -2.40 20.41
C LEU A 173 -7.62 -2.14 21.08
N GLU A 174 -7.36 -0.88 21.41
CA GLU A 174 -6.19 -0.45 22.15
C GLU A 174 -6.50 -0.42 23.64
N GLU A 175 -5.67 -1.06 24.48
CA GLU A 175 -5.83 -1.04 25.91
C GLU A 175 -5.68 0.39 26.47
N SER A 176 -6.58 0.75 27.37
CA SER A 176 -6.55 2.01 28.12
C SER A 176 -5.90 1.80 29.47
N PHE A 177 -5.05 2.74 29.90
CA PHE A 177 -4.46 2.73 31.23
C PHE A 177 -5.08 3.80 32.15
N VAL A 178 -6.13 4.49 31.68
CA VAL A 178 -6.92 5.43 32.47
C VAL A 178 -8.14 4.70 32.97
N GLN A 179 -8.30 4.62 34.28
CA GLN A 179 -9.41 3.92 34.94
C GLN A 179 -10.73 4.71 35.02
N GLU A 180 -10.71 5.98 34.69
CA GLU A 180 -11.89 6.83 34.67
C GLU A 180 -12.45 6.98 33.26
N SER A 181 -13.70 6.61 33.11
CA SER A 181 -14.50 6.70 31.91
C SER A 181 -14.90 8.14 31.62
N GLU A 182 -13.99 8.92 31.05
CA GLU A 182 -14.43 10.00 30.19
C GLU A 182 -14.82 9.36 28.86
N VAL A 183 -16.13 9.30 28.60
CA VAL A 183 -16.63 8.86 27.28
C VAL A 183 -16.26 9.93 26.28
N LEU A 184 -15.13 9.74 25.66
CA LEU A 184 -14.70 10.59 24.57
C LEU A 184 -15.35 10.11 23.29
N VAL A 185 -16.18 10.94 22.73
CA VAL A 185 -16.68 10.78 21.36
C VAL A 185 -15.52 10.98 20.41
N VAL A 186 -14.83 9.90 20.07
CA VAL A 186 -13.73 9.93 19.12
C VAL A 186 -14.29 9.69 17.72
N ALA A 187 -14.03 10.62 16.82
CA ALA A 187 -14.24 10.47 15.39
C ALA A 187 -13.67 9.14 14.86
N GLU A 188 -14.24 8.61 13.74
CA GLU A 188 -13.87 7.36 13.08
C GLU A 188 -12.39 6.98 13.27
N ARG A 189 -12.08 6.29 14.37
CA ARG A 189 -10.71 5.91 14.75
C ARG A 189 -10.08 4.93 13.77
N ASP A 190 -10.90 4.13 13.11
CA ASP A 190 -10.45 2.99 12.30
C ASP A 190 -9.59 3.38 11.10
N LYS A 191 -9.78 4.56 10.50
CA LYS A 191 -9.00 5.00 9.33
C LYS A 191 -7.67 5.69 9.66
N SER A 192 -7.51 6.17 10.87
CA SER A 192 -6.31 6.91 11.26
C SER A 192 -5.25 6.03 11.94
N LEU A 193 -5.61 4.81 12.33
CA LEU A 193 -4.72 3.91 13.04
C LEU A 193 -4.03 2.93 12.06
N PRO A 194 -2.70 2.77 12.16
CA PRO A 194 -1.98 1.74 11.44
C PRO A 194 -2.39 0.34 11.94
N GLN A 195 -2.22 -0.66 11.08
CA GLN A 195 -2.42 -2.06 11.47
C GLN A 195 -1.38 -2.52 12.51
N ASN A 196 -0.26 -1.84 12.60
CA ASN A 196 0.79 -2.06 13.60
C ASN A 196 0.89 -0.84 14.53
N LEU A 197 0.52 -1.00 15.80
CA LEU A 197 0.56 0.05 16.84
C LEU A 197 1.96 0.63 17.11
N LEU A 198 3.00 -0.06 16.65
CA LEU A 198 4.38 0.40 16.76
C LEU A 198 4.80 1.33 15.61
N ILE A 199 3.85 1.77 14.79
CA ILE A 199 4.09 2.79 13.76
C ILE A 199 3.50 4.11 14.26
N SER A 200 4.37 5.08 14.51
CA SER A 200 3.99 6.38 15.06
C SER A 200 3.79 7.46 13.99
N SER A 201 4.47 7.39 12.86
CA SER A 201 4.55 8.48 11.88
C SER A 201 4.45 8.00 10.45
N SER A 202 4.08 8.93 9.55
CA SER A 202 4.19 8.78 8.09
C SER A 202 3.60 7.47 7.54
N VAL A 203 2.40 7.07 8.04
CA VAL A 203 1.72 5.85 7.62
C VAL A 203 0.40 6.15 6.96
N HIS A 204 0.06 5.34 5.97
CA HIS A 204 -1.24 5.29 5.31
C HIS A 204 -1.72 3.84 5.28
N THR A 205 -2.93 3.60 5.76
CA THR A 205 -3.55 2.28 5.69
C THR A 205 -4.25 2.12 4.34
N LEU A 206 -3.78 1.15 3.57
CA LEU A 206 -4.38 0.74 2.30
C LEU A 206 -5.54 -0.22 2.56
N ARG A 207 -6.74 0.16 2.15
CA ARG A 207 -7.95 -0.66 2.28
C ARG A 207 -8.36 -1.24 0.93
N PRO A 208 -8.63 -2.54 0.84
CA PRO A 208 -9.03 -3.17 -0.42
C PRO A 208 -10.28 -2.56 -1.07
N ASP A 209 -11.25 -2.08 -0.28
CA ASP A 209 -12.44 -1.41 -0.79
C ASP A 209 -12.12 -0.05 -1.43
N GLU A 210 -11.16 0.71 -0.89
CA GLU A 210 -10.68 1.98 -1.47
C GLU A 210 -9.89 1.74 -2.75
N ILE A 211 -9.01 0.72 -2.78
CA ILE A 211 -8.26 0.33 -3.98
C ILE A 211 -9.22 -0.05 -5.12
N ASN A 212 -10.34 -0.73 -4.80
CA ASN A 212 -11.35 -1.09 -5.80
C ASN A 212 -12.17 0.10 -6.30
N ARG A 213 -12.33 1.14 -5.51
CA ARG A 213 -13.23 2.27 -5.77
C ARG A 213 -12.54 3.43 -6.48
N PHE A 214 -11.31 3.79 -6.07
CA PHE A 214 -10.66 5.01 -6.55
C PHE A 214 -10.32 4.96 -8.04
N ALA A 215 -10.70 6.04 -8.76
CA ALA A 215 -10.33 6.23 -10.16
C ALA A 215 -8.80 6.22 -10.31
N GLY A 216 -8.28 5.68 -11.41
CA GLY A 216 -6.85 5.57 -11.70
C GLY A 216 -6.07 4.54 -10.87
N SER A 217 -6.70 3.87 -9.88
CA SER A 217 -6.05 2.82 -9.07
C SER A 217 -5.80 1.53 -9.86
N ARG A 218 -6.60 1.26 -10.88
CA ARG A 218 -6.55 -0.01 -11.67
C ARG A 218 -6.56 -1.27 -10.80
N GLN A 219 -7.14 -1.20 -9.59
CA GLN A 219 -7.15 -2.28 -8.58
C GLN A 219 -5.73 -2.70 -8.11
N ASP A 220 -4.76 -1.80 -8.22
CA ASP A 220 -3.36 -2.00 -7.87
C ASP A 220 -3.01 -1.19 -6.60
N PRO A 221 -2.48 -1.84 -5.53
CA PRO A 221 -2.11 -1.15 -4.29
C PRO A 221 -1.02 -0.09 -4.47
N SER A 222 -0.09 -0.27 -5.43
CA SER A 222 0.94 0.74 -5.73
C SER A 222 0.34 1.98 -6.36
N ARG A 223 -0.54 1.81 -7.35
CA ARG A 223 -1.24 2.93 -7.98
C ARG A 223 -2.17 3.64 -7.01
N MET A 224 -2.75 2.91 -6.06
CA MET A 224 -3.48 3.51 -4.95
C MET A 224 -2.54 4.34 -4.06
N ALA A 225 -1.37 3.82 -3.69
CA ALA A 225 -0.39 4.51 -2.87
C ALA A 225 0.12 5.80 -3.51
N ALA A 226 0.17 5.87 -4.85
CA ALA A 226 0.53 7.08 -5.60
C ALA A 226 -0.47 8.25 -5.44
N ASN A 227 -1.64 8.02 -4.80
CA ASN A 227 -2.56 9.10 -4.46
C ASN A 227 -2.25 9.77 -3.12
N TYR A 228 -1.31 9.25 -2.33
CA TYR A 228 -0.92 9.87 -1.06
C TYR A 228 0.11 10.97 -1.24
N ALA A 229 0.20 11.85 -0.24
CA ALA A 229 1.17 12.93 -0.24
C ALA A 229 2.61 12.42 -0.32
N GLY A 230 3.46 13.11 -1.08
CA GLY A 230 4.86 12.74 -1.26
C GLY A 230 5.13 11.55 -2.15
N VAL A 231 4.12 10.99 -2.81
CA VAL A 231 4.24 9.79 -3.64
C VAL A 231 3.92 10.10 -5.10
N SER A 232 4.79 9.67 -6.01
CA SER A 232 4.57 9.75 -7.46
C SER A 232 4.96 8.44 -8.13
N SER A 233 4.60 8.30 -9.41
CA SER A 233 5.03 7.21 -10.29
C SER A 233 5.97 7.71 -11.37
N ALA A 234 6.77 6.82 -11.93
CA ALA A 234 7.69 7.18 -13.02
C ALA A 234 6.97 7.43 -14.33
N SER A 235 5.94 6.65 -14.62
CA SER A 235 5.13 6.77 -15.83
C SER A 235 3.73 6.15 -15.64
N ASP A 236 2.82 6.43 -16.57
CA ASP A 236 1.47 5.84 -16.59
C ASP A 236 1.45 4.34 -16.88
N GLN A 237 2.49 3.85 -17.53
CA GLN A 237 2.63 2.44 -17.90
C GLN A 237 3.14 1.59 -16.72
N ARG A 238 3.81 2.21 -15.73
CA ARG A 238 4.46 1.53 -14.61
C ARG A 238 3.83 1.94 -13.27
N ASN A 239 3.99 1.10 -12.28
CA ASN A 239 3.48 1.32 -10.91
C ASN A 239 4.60 1.51 -9.88
N ASP A 240 5.75 2.04 -10.31
CA ASP A 240 6.85 2.40 -9.41
C ASP A 240 6.40 3.37 -8.33
N LEU A 241 6.92 3.20 -7.12
CA LEU A 241 6.67 4.09 -6.00
C LEU A 241 7.90 4.97 -5.74
N ILE A 242 7.83 6.21 -6.17
CA ILE A 242 8.80 7.26 -5.88
C ILE A 242 8.28 8.03 -4.66
N VAL A 243 8.94 7.88 -3.52
CA VAL A 243 8.47 8.42 -2.25
C VAL A 243 9.41 9.51 -1.77
N ARG A 244 8.91 10.73 -1.61
CA ARG A 244 9.69 11.89 -1.13
C ARG A 244 10.97 12.14 -1.92
N GLY A 245 10.92 11.91 -3.24
CA GLY A 245 12.07 12.05 -4.13
C GLY A 245 13.15 10.97 -3.99
N ASN A 246 12.88 9.88 -3.26
CA ASN A 246 13.77 8.72 -3.19
C ASN A 246 13.61 7.84 -4.43
N SER A 247 14.72 7.22 -4.84
CA SER A 247 14.69 6.12 -5.80
C SER A 247 13.72 5.02 -5.35
N PRO A 248 12.90 4.44 -6.24
CA PRO A 248 12.03 3.33 -5.91
C PRO A 248 12.79 2.06 -5.48
N LEU A 249 14.09 1.94 -5.72
CA LEU A 249 14.96 0.90 -5.14
C LEU A 249 14.98 0.95 -3.59
N GLY A 250 14.61 2.09 -3.01
CA GLY A 250 14.49 2.28 -1.56
C GLY A 250 13.19 1.76 -0.95
N VAL A 251 12.28 1.19 -1.72
CA VAL A 251 10.99 0.65 -1.23
C VAL A 251 11.14 -0.79 -0.77
N LEU A 252 10.72 -1.08 0.46
CA LEU A 252 10.61 -2.44 0.98
C LEU A 252 9.24 -3.02 0.62
N TRP A 253 9.24 -4.08 -0.17
CA TRP A 253 8.08 -4.92 -0.34
C TRP A 253 8.07 -6.04 0.69
N ARG A 254 7.05 -6.09 1.51
CA ARG A 254 6.88 -7.07 2.57
C ARG A 254 5.52 -7.73 2.46
N LEU A 255 5.48 -9.05 2.42
CA LEU A 255 4.25 -9.84 2.40
C LEU A 255 4.24 -10.79 3.59
N GLU A 256 3.13 -10.82 4.34
CA GLU A 256 2.98 -11.70 5.52
C GLU A 256 4.16 -11.62 6.49
N GLY A 257 4.81 -10.46 6.60
CA GLY A 257 5.87 -10.21 7.57
C GLY A 257 7.31 -10.47 7.08
N VAL A 258 7.52 -10.87 5.83
CA VAL A 258 8.85 -11.09 5.26
C VAL A 258 9.06 -10.29 3.98
N GLU A 259 10.31 -9.94 3.70
CA GLU A 259 10.69 -9.27 2.45
C GLU A 259 10.47 -10.20 1.25
N ILE A 260 9.90 -9.66 0.17
CA ILE A 260 9.71 -10.34 -1.10
C ILE A 260 10.36 -9.54 -2.23
N PRO A 261 10.72 -10.16 -3.35
CA PRO A 261 11.10 -9.45 -4.57
C PRO A 261 9.99 -8.52 -5.05
N ASN A 262 10.29 -7.70 -6.07
CA ASN A 262 9.31 -6.84 -6.73
C ASN A 262 8.07 -7.65 -7.17
N PRO A 263 6.86 -7.40 -6.61
CA PRO A 263 5.67 -8.19 -6.87
C PRO A 263 4.89 -7.69 -8.09
N ASN A 264 5.55 -7.53 -9.23
CA ASN A 264 4.94 -7.04 -10.46
C ASN A 264 5.28 -7.91 -11.66
N HIS A 265 4.40 -7.91 -12.65
CA HIS A 265 4.62 -8.45 -13.97
C HIS A 265 5.40 -7.47 -14.84
N PHE A 266 6.13 -7.96 -15.83
CA PHE A 266 6.92 -7.17 -16.78
C PHE A 266 7.94 -6.27 -16.06
N THR A 267 8.63 -6.84 -15.09
CA THR A 267 9.69 -6.15 -14.35
C THR A 267 11.05 -6.36 -15.01
N PHE A 268 11.97 -5.45 -14.71
CA PHE A 268 13.35 -5.57 -15.11
C PHE A 268 14.25 -5.38 -13.88
N THR A 269 15.00 -6.40 -13.48
CA THR A 269 15.88 -6.32 -12.31
C THR A 269 17.12 -5.47 -12.64
N PRO A 270 17.60 -4.57 -11.77
CA PRO A 270 17.20 -4.41 -10.37
C PRO A 270 16.05 -3.44 -10.15
N ASN A 271 15.44 -2.91 -11.20
CA ASN A 271 14.40 -1.89 -11.11
C ASN A 271 13.15 -2.41 -10.38
N THR A 272 12.37 -1.50 -9.87
CA THR A 272 11.11 -1.78 -9.18
C THR A 272 9.93 -1.43 -10.08
N GLY A 273 8.72 -1.77 -9.68
CA GLY A 273 7.54 -1.52 -10.50
C GLY A 273 7.42 -2.45 -11.71
N GLY A 274 6.35 -2.30 -12.42
CA GLY A 274 5.96 -3.06 -13.60
C GLY A 274 4.61 -2.57 -14.13
N ALA A 275 4.10 -3.20 -15.17
CA ALA A 275 2.83 -2.76 -15.75
C ALA A 275 1.63 -3.19 -14.88
N PHE A 276 1.67 -4.37 -14.29
CA PHE A 276 0.59 -4.98 -13.48
C PHE A 276 1.15 -5.61 -12.22
N SER A 277 0.43 -5.44 -11.09
CA SER A 277 0.80 -6.05 -9.81
C SER A 277 0.40 -7.53 -9.75
N LEU A 278 1.28 -8.39 -9.18
CA LEU A 278 0.93 -9.74 -8.75
C LEU A 278 0.03 -9.72 -7.50
N LEU A 279 0.05 -8.65 -6.74
CA LEU A 279 -0.78 -8.52 -5.54
C LEU A 279 -2.24 -8.37 -5.93
N ASN A 280 -3.02 -9.42 -5.65
CA ASN A 280 -4.43 -9.45 -5.97
C ASN A 280 -5.25 -8.76 -4.88
N ASN A 281 -5.88 -7.62 -5.22
CA ASN A 281 -6.64 -6.84 -4.26
C ASN A 281 -7.80 -7.60 -3.60
N ASN A 282 -8.38 -8.61 -4.26
CA ASN A 282 -9.45 -9.43 -3.69
C ASN A 282 -8.96 -10.33 -2.53
N LEU A 283 -7.66 -10.55 -2.43
CA LEU A 283 -7.03 -11.35 -1.37
C LEU A 283 -6.35 -10.49 -0.30
N LEU A 284 -6.24 -9.18 -0.48
CA LEU A 284 -5.56 -8.32 0.49
C LEU A 284 -6.42 -8.07 1.73
N ALA A 285 -5.77 -8.00 2.88
CA ALA A 285 -6.27 -7.36 4.09
C ALA A 285 -5.85 -5.87 4.10
N ASN A 286 -6.35 -5.12 5.08
CA ASN A 286 -5.81 -3.79 5.36
C ASN A 286 -4.30 -3.89 5.56
N SER A 287 -3.55 -3.05 4.87
CA SER A 287 -2.09 -3.08 4.77
C SER A 287 -1.52 -1.70 5.08
N ASP A 288 -0.29 -1.63 5.56
CA ASP A 288 0.34 -0.37 5.91
C ASP A 288 1.37 0.06 4.86
N PHE A 289 1.30 1.32 4.48
CA PHE A 289 2.28 1.97 3.63
C PHE A 289 2.95 3.11 4.40
N LEU A 290 4.28 3.01 4.59
CA LEU A 290 5.09 3.95 5.36
C LEU A 290 5.99 4.76 4.42
N THR A 291 6.00 6.08 4.59
CA THR A 291 6.71 7.00 3.68
C THR A 291 8.01 7.58 4.26
N GLY A 292 8.46 7.12 5.43
CA GLY A 292 9.76 7.51 6.02
C GLY A 292 9.79 7.35 7.54
N ALA A 293 10.99 7.46 8.12
CA ALA A 293 11.27 7.34 9.56
C ALA A 293 10.56 6.16 10.24
N PHE A 294 10.52 5.02 9.55
CA PHE A 294 9.78 3.82 10.02
C PHE A 294 10.47 3.14 11.21
N PRO A 295 9.72 2.41 12.07
CA PRO A 295 10.24 1.81 13.29
C PRO A 295 11.27 0.70 13.04
N ALA A 296 12.00 0.30 14.10
CA ALA A 296 13.15 -0.62 14.03
C ALA A 296 12.81 -2.04 13.52
N GLU A 297 11.54 -2.44 13.46
CA GLU A 297 11.15 -3.72 12.88
C GLU A 297 11.30 -3.79 11.34
N TYR A 298 11.42 -2.62 10.68
CA TYR A 298 11.62 -2.49 9.24
C TYR A 298 13.04 -2.04 8.94
N GLY A 299 13.82 -2.88 8.30
CA GLY A 299 15.22 -2.62 7.97
C GLY A 299 15.53 -2.76 6.51
N ASN A 300 16.81 -2.55 6.19
CA ASN A 300 17.37 -2.73 4.84
C ASN A 300 16.70 -1.89 3.74
N ARG A 301 16.12 -0.72 4.08
CA ARG A 301 15.55 0.25 3.11
C ARG A 301 15.64 1.67 3.67
N ILE A 302 15.68 2.63 2.75
CA ILE A 302 15.82 4.06 3.10
C ILE A 302 14.65 4.92 2.58
N GLY A 303 13.80 4.41 1.69
CA GLY A 303 12.72 5.18 1.06
C GLY A 303 11.37 4.97 1.73
N ALA A 304 10.78 3.81 1.55
CA ALA A 304 9.43 3.49 2.03
C ALA A 304 9.26 2.01 2.36
N VAL A 305 8.13 1.68 2.99
CA VAL A 305 7.73 0.28 3.27
C VAL A 305 6.30 0.06 2.82
N MET A 306 6.08 -0.98 2.02
CA MET A 306 4.77 -1.52 1.68
C MET A 306 4.60 -2.86 2.42
N ASP A 307 3.94 -2.82 3.59
CA ASP A 307 3.71 -4.01 4.45
C ASP A 307 2.33 -4.59 4.15
N VAL A 308 2.30 -5.57 3.27
CA VAL A 308 1.09 -6.17 2.71
C VAL A 308 0.73 -7.44 3.46
N ARG A 309 -0.57 -7.65 3.67
CA ARG A 309 -1.11 -8.86 4.28
C ARG A 309 -2.23 -9.44 3.45
N LEU A 310 -2.29 -10.77 3.38
CA LEU A 310 -3.41 -11.49 2.81
C LEU A 310 -4.50 -11.67 3.88
N ARG A 311 -5.76 -11.51 3.48
CA ARG A 311 -6.90 -11.81 4.38
C ARG A 311 -7.05 -13.31 4.61
N GLU A 312 -7.75 -13.69 5.63
CA GLU A 312 -8.15 -15.08 5.85
C GLU A 312 -9.39 -15.40 5.00
N GLY A 313 -9.52 -16.66 4.59
CA GLY A 313 -10.70 -17.13 3.88
C GLY A 313 -11.92 -17.29 4.79
N ASN A 314 -13.08 -17.45 4.20
CA ASN A 314 -14.30 -17.73 4.94
C ASN A 314 -14.22 -19.12 5.61
N ASN A 315 -14.29 -19.17 6.94
CA ASN A 315 -14.24 -20.44 7.71
C ASN A 315 -15.62 -21.07 7.96
N LYS A 316 -16.69 -20.53 7.36
CA LYS A 316 -18.07 -21.01 7.53
C LYS A 316 -18.68 -21.55 6.25
N LYS A 317 -18.49 -20.81 5.13
CA LYS A 317 -19.08 -21.10 3.83
C LYS A 317 -18.04 -21.08 2.71
N VAL A 318 -18.31 -21.81 1.65
CA VAL A 318 -17.59 -21.64 0.38
C VAL A 318 -18.19 -20.43 -0.34
N GLU A 319 -17.32 -19.54 -0.79
CA GLU A 319 -17.70 -18.34 -1.53
C GLU A 319 -16.75 -18.15 -2.72
N ASN A 320 -17.29 -17.66 -3.81
CA ASN A 320 -16.53 -17.48 -5.04
C ASN A 320 -16.69 -16.07 -5.58
N THR A 321 -15.66 -15.61 -6.26
CA THR A 321 -15.67 -14.37 -7.05
C THR A 321 -15.11 -14.68 -8.42
N LEU A 322 -15.85 -14.30 -9.47
CA LEU A 322 -15.35 -14.27 -10.85
C LEU A 322 -15.27 -12.83 -11.30
N GLN A 323 -14.17 -12.46 -11.94
CA GLN A 323 -13.97 -11.12 -12.47
C GLN A 323 -13.38 -11.17 -13.87
N LEU A 324 -13.83 -10.27 -14.74
CA LEU A 324 -13.29 -9.99 -16.06
C LEU A 324 -13.04 -8.48 -16.16
N GLY A 325 -11.87 -8.06 -16.59
CA GLY A 325 -11.54 -6.63 -16.69
C GLY A 325 -10.11 -6.38 -17.11
N LEU A 326 -9.62 -5.18 -16.82
CA LEU A 326 -8.26 -4.75 -17.16
C LEU A 326 -7.17 -5.72 -16.67
N ASN A 327 -7.34 -6.30 -15.49
CA ASN A 327 -6.39 -7.26 -14.92
C ASN A 327 -6.62 -8.71 -15.41
N GLY A 328 -7.34 -8.88 -16.52
CA GLY A 328 -7.62 -10.18 -17.11
C GLY A 328 -8.85 -10.87 -16.52
N MET A 329 -8.87 -12.20 -16.65
CA MET A 329 -9.87 -13.08 -16.07
C MET A 329 -9.37 -13.61 -14.74
N GLU A 330 -10.19 -13.49 -13.70
CA GLU A 330 -9.85 -13.85 -12.33
C GLU A 330 -10.91 -14.76 -11.73
N VAL A 331 -10.44 -15.78 -11.00
CA VAL A 331 -11.26 -16.63 -10.14
C VAL A 331 -10.70 -16.56 -8.73
N VAL A 332 -11.55 -16.27 -7.75
CA VAL A 332 -11.23 -16.36 -6.32
C VAL A 332 -12.16 -17.35 -5.68
N THR A 333 -11.63 -18.28 -4.89
CA THR A 333 -12.41 -19.24 -4.10
C THR A 333 -11.92 -19.25 -2.68
N GLU A 334 -12.84 -19.37 -1.74
CA GLU A 334 -12.52 -19.44 -0.32
C GLU A 334 -13.53 -20.30 0.41
N GLY A 335 -13.14 -20.87 1.54
CA GLY A 335 -14.04 -21.70 2.31
C GLY A 335 -13.40 -22.33 3.53
N PRO A 336 -14.21 -23.10 4.31
CA PRO A 336 -13.71 -23.83 5.48
C PRO A 336 -12.83 -25.00 5.07
N LEU A 337 -11.68 -25.13 5.72
CA LEU A 337 -10.78 -26.28 5.52
C LEU A 337 -10.93 -27.33 6.64
N VAL A 338 -10.85 -26.89 7.89
CA VAL A 338 -11.02 -27.73 9.09
C VAL A 338 -12.08 -27.08 9.98
N LYS A 339 -13.33 -27.42 9.77
CA LYS A 339 -14.48 -26.80 10.48
C LYS A 339 -14.35 -26.86 11.99
N LYS A 340 -13.88 -28.02 12.54
CA LYS A 340 -13.71 -28.22 13.99
C LYS A 340 -12.79 -27.17 14.64
N TRP A 341 -11.79 -26.69 13.92
CA TRP A 341 -10.81 -25.71 14.42
C TRP A 341 -11.02 -24.31 13.85
N GLY A 342 -12.03 -24.13 13.00
CA GLY A 342 -12.27 -22.86 12.34
C GLY A 342 -11.24 -22.53 11.24
N GLY A 343 -10.58 -23.55 10.70
CA GLY A 343 -9.61 -23.40 9.64
C GLY A 343 -10.26 -22.94 8.31
N SER A 344 -9.53 -22.22 7.50
CA SER A 344 -9.99 -21.70 6.22
C SER A 344 -8.92 -21.75 5.14
N PHE A 345 -9.36 -21.72 3.89
CA PHE A 345 -8.54 -21.50 2.73
C PHE A 345 -9.06 -20.31 1.91
N LEU A 346 -8.16 -19.67 1.21
CA LEU A 346 -8.40 -18.62 0.24
C LEU A 346 -7.43 -18.83 -0.92
N GLY A 347 -7.92 -18.78 -2.15
CA GLY A 347 -7.08 -18.92 -3.33
C GLY A 347 -7.59 -18.11 -4.51
N SER A 348 -6.68 -17.68 -5.38
CA SER A 348 -7.00 -17.03 -6.64
C SER A 348 -6.12 -17.47 -7.78
N MET A 349 -6.63 -17.33 -8.98
CA MET A 349 -5.89 -17.47 -10.23
C MET A 349 -6.32 -16.36 -11.19
N ARG A 350 -5.34 -15.72 -11.86
CA ARG A 350 -5.57 -14.72 -12.90
C ARG A 350 -4.86 -15.10 -14.19
N LEU A 351 -5.51 -14.80 -15.29
CA LEU A 351 -4.99 -14.97 -16.64
C LEU A 351 -5.25 -13.69 -17.44
N PHE A 352 -4.22 -13.18 -18.07
CA PHE A 352 -4.31 -12.01 -18.93
C PHE A 352 -3.68 -12.26 -20.29
N THR A 353 -4.41 -11.90 -21.35
CA THR A 353 -3.90 -11.94 -22.73
C THR A 353 -4.76 -11.07 -23.63
N PHE A 354 -4.14 -10.39 -24.58
CA PHE A 354 -4.85 -9.64 -25.62
C PHE A 354 -5.24 -10.49 -26.86
N ARG A 355 -4.79 -11.73 -26.95
CA ARG A 355 -5.06 -12.61 -28.11
C ARG A 355 -6.55 -12.70 -28.55
N PRO A 356 -7.54 -12.68 -27.65
CA PRO A 356 -8.94 -12.69 -28.07
C PRO A 356 -9.33 -11.39 -28.83
N LEU A 357 -8.79 -10.24 -28.43
CA LEU A 357 -9.06 -8.95 -29.07
C LEU A 357 -8.38 -8.86 -30.45
N GLU A 358 -7.14 -9.33 -30.54
CA GLU A 358 -6.42 -9.46 -31.81
C GLU A 358 -7.20 -10.30 -32.82
N LYS A 359 -7.72 -11.48 -32.41
CA LYS A 359 -8.55 -12.33 -33.26
C LYS A 359 -9.87 -11.69 -33.72
N LEU A 360 -10.34 -10.67 -33.01
CA LEU A 360 -11.50 -9.88 -33.37
C LEU A 360 -11.14 -8.66 -34.24
N GLY A 361 -9.86 -8.53 -34.64
CA GLY A 361 -9.37 -7.42 -35.46
C GLY A 361 -9.28 -6.09 -34.72
N VAL A 362 -9.24 -6.11 -33.39
CA VAL A 362 -9.08 -4.90 -32.57
C VAL A 362 -7.58 -4.59 -32.47
N ASP A 363 -7.18 -3.49 -33.09
CA ASP A 363 -5.85 -2.93 -32.88
C ASP A 363 -5.76 -2.31 -31.48
N ILE A 364 -4.87 -2.85 -30.66
CA ILE A 364 -4.66 -2.41 -29.28
C ILE A 364 -3.52 -1.40 -29.12
N GLY A 365 -2.92 -0.96 -30.26
CA GLY A 365 -1.86 0.06 -30.28
C GLY A 365 -0.56 -0.35 -29.62
N TYR A 366 -0.29 -1.66 -29.49
CA TYR A 366 0.96 -2.22 -28.98
C TYR A 366 1.61 -3.10 -30.04
N ASP A 367 2.90 -2.88 -30.29
CA ASP A 367 3.71 -3.69 -31.22
C ASP A 367 4.05 -5.09 -30.65
N GLY A 368 3.53 -5.43 -29.47
CA GLY A 368 3.72 -6.70 -28.77
C GLY A 368 2.50 -7.13 -27.97
N LEU A 369 2.32 -8.45 -27.83
CA LEU A 369 1.20 -9.04 -27.09
C LEU A 369 1.62 -9.47 -25.68
N PRO A 370 1.47 -8.61 -24.67
CA PRO A 370 1.77 -8.99 -23.31
C PRO A 370 0.82 -10.07 -22.80
N ARG A 371 1.37 -11.03 -22.09
CA ARG A 371 0.65 -12.13 -21.43
C ARG A 371 1.15 -12.29 -20.02
N TYR A 372 0.25 -12.52 -19.08
CA TYR A 372 0.65 -12.97 -17.76
C TYR A 372 -0.37 -13.92 -17.14
N GLN A 373 0.12 -14.67 -16.18
CA GLN A 373 -0.68 -15.50 -15.29
C GLN A 373 -0.09 -15.45 -13.90
N ASP A 374 -0.96 -15.48 -12.91
CA ASP A 374 -0.55 -15.54 -11.52
C ASP A 374 -1.59 -16.25 -10.65
N GLY A 375 -1.14 -16.68 -9.49
CA GLY A 375 -1.97 -17.29 -8.48
C GLY A 375 -1.48 -16.92 -7.09
N SER A 376 -2.43 -16.87 -6.16
CA SER A 376 -2.15 -16.57 -4.76
C SER A 376 -3.03 -17.45 -3.87
N PHE A 377 -2.51 -17.81 -2.69
CA PHE A 377 -3.31 -18.55 -1.71
C PHE A 377 -2.93 -18.21 -0.28
N LYS A 378 -3.86 -18.44 0.65
CA LYS A 378 -3.61 -18.47 2.08
C LYS A 378 -4.45 -19.56 2.74
N ILE A 379 -3.82 -20.36 3.57
CA ILE A 379 -4.44 -21.39 4.40
C ILE A 379 -4.20 -21.02 5.85
N VAL A 380 -5.24 -21.09 6.69
CA VAL A 380 -5.14 -20.77 8.11
C VAL A 380 -5.68 -21.94 8.91
N LEU A 381 -4.91 -22.39 9.89
CA LEU A 381 -5.24 -23.51 10.77
C LEU A 381 -5.01 -23.09 12.23
N PRO A 382 -6.02 -22.52 12.89
CA PRO A 382 -5.96 -22.31 14.34
C PRO A 382 -6.07 -23.67 15.03
N THR A 383 -5.13 -23.95 15.93
CA THR A 383 -5.11 -25.20 16.68
C THR A 383 -5.44 -24.95 18.15
N PRO A 384 -6.11 -25.89 18.84
CA PRO A 384 -6.52 -25.70 20.24
C PRO A 384 -5.36 -25.56 21.22
N LYS A 385 -4.18 -26.14 20.93
CA LYS A 385 -3.03 -26.18 21.87
C LYS A 385 -1.75 -25.56 21.33
N MET A 386 -1.50 -25.63 20.03
CA MET A 386 -0.22 -25.26 19.41
C MET A 386 -0.23 -23.86 18.79
N GLY A 387 -1.29 -23.06 18.99
CA GLY A 387 -1.41 -21.75 18.35
C GLY A 387 -1.95 -21.81 16.92
N LYS A 388 -1.68 -20.78 16.14
CA LYS A 388 -2.19 -20.61 14.77
C LYS A 388 -1.08 -20.85 13.75
N PHE A 389 -1.32 -21.75 12.82
CA PHE A 389 -0.47 -21.97 11.64
C PHE A 389 -1.14 -21.30 10.42
N SER A 390 -0.35 -20.72 9.57
CA SER A 390 -0.80 -20.30 8.26
C SER A 390 0.27 -20.62 7.21
N ALA A 391 -0.18 -21.04 6.02
CA ALA A 391 0.63 -21.17 4.83
C ALA A 391 0.10 -20.20 3.78
N TRP A 392 0.99 -19.54 3.07
CA TRP A 392 0.63 -18.56 2.07
C TRP A 392 1.59 -18.62 0.88
N GLY A 393 1.13 -18.15 -0.26
CA GLY A 393 1.97 -18.07 -1.44
C GLY A 393 1.40 -17.15 -2.51
N ILE A 394 2.31 -16.57 -3.28
CA ILE A 394 2.03 -15.89 -4.53
C ILE A 394 3.04 -16.36 -5.57
N ALA A 395 2.61 -16.53 -6.81
CA ALA A 395 3.50 -16.82 -7.93
C ALA A 395 2.90 -16.27 -9.22
N GLY A 396 3.76 -15.83 -10.12
CA GLY A 396 3.32 -15.36 -11.43
C GLY A 396 4.43 -15.40 -12.48
N SER A 397 4.00 -15.44 -13.73
CA SER A 397 4.87 -15.33 -14.89
C SER A 397 4.27 -14.37 -15.91
N SER A 398 5.12 -13.67 -16.63
CA SER A 398 4.74 -12.79 -17.72
C SER A 398 5.73 -12.85 -18.87
N ASN A 399 5.23 -12.60 -20.07
CA ASN A 399 6.02 -12.58 -21.29
C ASN A 399 5.49 -11.48 -22.22
N VAL A 400 6.41 -10.77 -22.83
CA VAL A 400 6.13 -9.84 -23.94
C VAL A 400 7.27 -9.90 -24.95
N THR A 401 6.92 -9.94 -26.22
CA THR A 401 7.85 -9.73 -27.34
C THR A 401 7.34 -8.54 -28.12
N ILE A 402 8.20 -7.58 -28.39
CA ILE A 402 7.91 -6.42 -29.21
C ILE A 402 8.44 -6.71 -30.61
N TYR A 403 7.55 -6.67 -31.60
CA TYR A 403 7.88 -6.87 -33.01
C TYR A 403 7.94 -5.51 -33.69
N ASP A 404 9.11 -5.08 -34.06
CA ASP A 404 9.35 -3.81 -34.76
C ASP A 404 10.24 -4.08 -36.00
N ILE A 405 9.83 -5.07 -36.82
CA ILE A 405 10.53 -5.32 -38.07
C ILE A 405 9.61 -4.99 -39.23
N ASP A 406 9.95 -3.91 -39.93
CA ASP A 406 9.48 -3.65 -41.29
C ASP A 406 10.44 -4.36 -42.24
N GLU A 407 9.94 -5.29 -43.06
CA GLU A 407 10.76 -6.01 -44.06
C GLU A 407 11.23 -5.07 -45.18
N ASP A 408 10.56 -3.93 -45.40
CA ASP A 408 11.01 -2.90 -46.34
C ASP A 408 12.15 -2.07 -45.72
N THR A 409 13.37 -2.55 -45.91
CA THR A 409 14.57 -1.89 -45.35
C THR A 409 14.87 -0.54 -46.02
N THR A 410 14.16 -0.15 -47.07
CA THR A 410 14.30 1.17 -47.72
C THR A 410 13.75 2.29 -46.85
N THR A 411 12.79 1.96 -45.99
CA THR A 411 12.15 2.90 -45.03
C THR A 411 13.01 3.19 -43.81
N TRP A 412 14.09 2.46 -43.57
CA TRP A 412 14.85 2.50 -42.30
C TRP A 412 15.75 3.75 -42.15
N GLY A 413 15.73 4.73 -43.05
CA GLY A 413 16.50 5.96 -42.90
C GLY A 413 18.00 5.69 -42.63
N LYS A 414 18.55 6.15 -41.51
CA LYS A 414 19.92 5.85 -41.06
C LYS A 414 20.05 4.63 -40.17
N VAL A 415 18.92 3.95 -39.81
CA VAL A 415 18.92 2.79 -38.94
C VAL A 415 19.69 1.64 -39.59
N ARG A 416 20.69 1.11 -38.86
CA ARG A 416 21.53 -0.02 -39.33
C ARG A 416 20.90 -1.37 -39.05
N TYR A 417 20.18 -1.48 -37.93
CA TYR A 417 19.47 -2.66 -37.47
C TYR A 417 18.23 -2.26 -36.63
N ARG A 418 17.23 -3.12 -36.60
CA ARG A 418 16.08 -3.01 -35.71
C ARG A 418 16.17 -4.09 -34.64
N LEU A 419 15.63 -3.81 -33.46
CA LEU A 419 15.68 -4.70 -32.31
C LEU A 419 14.33 -5.34 -32.02
N GLU A 420 14.32 -6.63 -31.78
CA GLU A 420 13.16 -7.37 -31.28
C GLU A 420 13.41 -7.76 -29.80
N PRO A 421 13.05 -6.91 -28.85
CA PRO A 421 13.19 -7.26 -27.45
C PRO A 421 12.09 -8.22 -27.00
N THR A 422 12.49 -9.27 -26.30
CA THR A 422 11.62 -10.21 -25.58
C THR A 422 11.95 -10.13 -24.12
N LEU A 423 10.94 -10.02 -23.28
CA LEU A 423 11.05 -10.01 -21.83
C LEU A 423 10.22 -11.14 -21.22
N ASN A 424 10.88 -12.05 -20.52
CA ASN A 424 10.29 -13.08 -19.70
C ASN A 424 10.53 -12.78 -18.22
N ASN A 425 9.48 -12.82 -17.42
CA ASN A 425 9.58 -12.55 -16.00
C ASN A 425 8.83 -13.62 -15.20
N GLN A 426 9.43 -14.06 -14.11
CA GLN A 426 8.82 -14.96 -13.15
C GLN A 426 9.12 -14.46 -11.74
N MET A 427 8.14 -14.55 -10.85
CA MET A 427 8.28 -14.22 -9.44
C MET A 427 7.46 -15.19 -8.60
N TYR A 428 8.00 -15.59 -7.45
CA TYR A 428 7.25 -16.36 -6.47
C TYR A 428 7.66 -15.99 -5.04
N ALA A 429 6.74 -16.20 -4.11
CA ALA A 429 7.01 -16.14 -2.68
C ALA A 429 6.05 -17.10 -1.95
N PHE A 430 6.59 -17.97 -1.10
CA PHE A 430 5.85 -18.94 -0.30
C PHE A 430 6.36 -18.92 1.12
N GLY A 431 5.45 -19.06 2.09
CA GLY A 431 5.86 -19.10 3.49
C GLY A 431 4.89 -19.86 4.38
N VAL A 432 5.44 -20.28 5.51
CA VAL A 432 4.69 -20.83 6.65
C VAL A 432 4.92 -19.88 7.84
N HIS A 433 3.85 -19.53 8.51
CA HIS A 433 3.85 -18.63 9.64
C HIS A 433 3.16 -19.33 10.82
N HIS A 434 3.85 -19.44 11.93
CA HIS A 434 3.34 -19.96 13.20
C HIS A 434 3.26 -18.83 14.23
N THR A 435 2.09 -18.62 14.80
CA THR A 435 1.85 -17.68 15.89
C THR A 435 1.46 -18.43 17.15
N PHE A 436 2.16 -18.19 18.24
CA PHE A 436 1.88 -18.78 19.54
C PHE A 436 1.64 -17.68 20.57
N SER A 437 0.46 -17.70 21.22
CA SER A 437 -0.02 -16.65 22.12
C SER A 437 -0.52 -17.18 23.47
N ARG A 438 -0.09 -18.37 23.89
CA ARG A 438 -0.54 -18.96 25.15
C ARG A 438 0.27 -18.57 26.37
N VAL A 439 1.45 -17.97 26.17
CA VAL A 439 2.21 -17.37 27.26
C VAL A 439 1.55 -16.03 27.58
N PRO A 440 1.17 -15.80 28.86
CA PRO A 440 0.52 -14.56 29.23
C PRO A 440 1.33 -13.34 28.77
N LYS A 441 0.65 -12.37 28.20
CA LYS A 441 1.22 -11.09 27.73
C LYS A 441 2.36 -11.25 26.71
N THR A 442 2.49 -12.42 26.09
CA THR A 442 3.57 -12.70 25.14
C THR A 442 3.04 -13.43 23.91
N VAL A 443 3.45 -12.94 22.74
CA VAL A 443 3.19 -13.59 21.46
C VAL A 443 4.51 -13.83 20.75
N THR A 444 4.69 -15.03 20.26
CA THR A 444 5.84 -15.39 19.41
C THR A 444 5.37 -15.70 18.00
N GLU A 445 6.17 -15.31 17.04
CA GLU A 445 5.94 -15.56 15.63
C GLU A 445 7.18 -16.18 15.00
N LEU A 446 7.03 -17.31 14.34
CA LEU A 446 8.06 -17.92 13.52
C LEU A 446 7.59 -17.95 12.08
N ILE A 447 8.38 -17.39 11.17
CA ILE A 447 8.10 -17.39 9.74
C ILE A 447 9.29 -18.05 9.03
N VAL A 448 9.00 -19.04 8.21
CA VAL A 448 9.96 -19.63 7.27
C VAL A 448 9.40 -19.45 5.87
N SER A 449 10.15 -18.82 5.00
CA SER A 449 9.70 -18.50 3.64
C SER A 449 10.81 -18.64 2.62
N THR A 450 10.41 -18.91 1.39
CA THR A 450 11.27 -18.83 0.21
C THR A 450 10.62 -17.91 -0.80
N SER A 451 11.43 -17.11 -1.47
CA SER A 451 10.97 -16.29 -2.59
C SER A 451 12.08 -16.15 -3.64
N GLY A 452 11.69 -15.84 -4.85
CA GLY A 452 12.65 -15.64 -5.93
C GLY A 452 12.03 -14.90 -7.11
N SER A 453 12.90 -14.38 -7.95
CA SER A 453 12.56 -13.77 -9.23
C SER A 453 13.55 -14.24 -10.30
N GLN A 454 13.03 -14.38 -11.51
CA GLN A 454 13.83 -14.57 -12.71
C GLN A 454 13.37 -13.54 -13.74
N VAL A 455 14.32 -12.82 -14.29
CA VAL A 455 14.13 -11.94 -15.44
C VAL A 455 15.05 -12.44 -16.54
N GLU A 456 14.50 -12.68 -17.71
CA GLU A 456 15.26 -12.99 -18.91
C GLU A 456 14.85 -12.04 -20.00
N ALA A 457 15.80 -11.24 -20.46
CA ALA A 457 15.61 -10.28 -21.54
C ALA A 457 16.53 -10.66 -22.70
N THR A 458 15.97 -10.72 -23.89
CA THR A 458 16.71 -11.02 -25.13
C THR A 458 16.37 -9.98 -26.16
N SER A 459 17.35 -9.44 -26.86
CA SER A 459 17.11 -8.60 -28.04
C SER A 459 17.87 -9.20 -29.22
N ILE A 460 17.14 -9.42 -30.31
CA ILE A 460 17.71 -9.83 -31.60
C ILE A 460 17.82 -8.59 -32.48
N ALA A 461 19.00 -8.33 -33.02
CA ALA A 461 19.23 -7.30 -34.03
C ALA A 461 19.07 -7.89 -35.41
N THR A 462 18.13 -7.36 -36.18
CA THR A 462 17.98 -7.68 -37.62
C THR A 462 18.55 -6.53 -38.42
N TYR A 463 19.57 -6.83 -39.23
CA TYR A 463 20.28 -5.88 -40.07
C TYR A 463 19.54 -5.65 -41.38
N ARG A 464 19.91 -4.62 -42.15
CA ARG A 464 19.30 -4.30 -43.46
C ARG A 464 19.39 -5.42 -44.51
N ASN A 465 20.39 -6.30 -44.38
CA ASN A 465 20.52 -7.51 -45.24
C ASN A 465 19.68 -8.68 -44.72
N LEU A 466 18.77 -8.43 -43.79
CA LEU A 466 17.89 -9.40 -43.12
C LEU A 466 18.65 -10.51 -42.39
N THR A 467 19.91 -10.33 -42.06
CA THR A 467 20.62 -11.21 -41.14
C THR A 467 20.34 -10.80 -39.69
N SER A 468 20.18 -11.77 -38.83
CA SER A 468 19.86 -11.53 -37.42
C SER A 468 21.00 -12.00 -36.51
N LYS A 469 21.28 -11.22 -35.45
CA LYS A 469 22.27 -11.54 -34.43
C LYS A 469 21.69 -11.32 -33.04
N LEU A 470 22.15 -12.12 -32.09
CA LEU A 470 21.86 -11.83 -30.67
C LEU A 470 22.57 -10.52 -30.31
N PHE A 471 21.80 -9.49 -29.97
CA PHE A 471 22.33 -8.18 -29.64
C PHE A 471 22.50 -8.02 -28.12
N TYR A 472 21.51 -8.50 -27.36
CA TYR A 472 21.52 -8.43 -25.92
C TYR A 472 20.89 -9.68 -25.32
N TYR A 473 21.49 -10.20 -24.26
CA TYR A 473 20.92 -11.24 -23.42
C TYR A 473 21.20 -10.91 -21.97
N LEU A 474 20.16 -10.90 -21.17
CA LEU A 474 20.24 -10.81 -19.72
C LEU A 474 19.46 -11.97 -19.10
N ARG A 475 20.07 -12.67 -18.18
CA ARG A 475 19.38 -13.55 -17.21
C ARG A 475 19.77 -13.11 -15.82
N ASN A 476 18.78 -12.66 -15.06
CA ASN A 476 18.92 -12.36 -13.64
C ASN A 476 18.04 -13.34 -12.87
N TYR A 477 18.64 -14.23 -12.12
CA TYR A 477 17.96 -15.18 -11.26
C TYR A 477 18.41 -14.99 -9.83
N GLU A 478 17.46 -14.65 -8.97
CA GLU A 478 17.68 -14.49 -7.54
C GLU A 478 16.64 -15.30 -6.76
N ARG A 479 17.11 -16.01 -5.72
CA ARG A 479 16.28 -16.76 -4.79
C ARG A 479 16.75 -16.52 -3.38
N GLN A 480 15.82 -16.48 -2.44
CA GLN A 480 16.14 -16.31 -1.03
C GLN A 480 15.34 -17.28 -0.14
N LEU A 481 15.97 -17.71 0.94
CA LEU A 481 15.35 -18.39 2.07
C LEU A 481 15.41 -17.46 3.26
N ILE A 482 14.28 -17.21 3.91
CA ILE A 482 14.17 -16.33 5.06
C ILE A 482 13.61 -17.11 6.24
N THR A 483 14.31 -17.02 7.38
CA THR A 483 13.79 -17.45 8.67
C THR A 483 13.70 -16.22 9.57
N ARG A 484 12.51 -15.93 10.06
CA ARG A 484 12.24 -14.78 10.94
C ARG A 484 11.55 -15.26 12.22
N PHE A 485 12.06 -14.80 13.34
CA PHE A 485 11.50 -15.04 14.67
C PHE A 485 11.24 -13.70 15.34
N ASN A 486 10.03 -13.48 15.83
CA ASN A 486 9.65 -12.29 16.57
C ASN A 486 9.07 -12.66 17.94
N VAL A 487 9.30 -11.81 18.90
CA VAL A 487 8.66 -11.88 20.22
C VAL A 487 8.03 -10.52 20.48
N THR A 488 6.74 -10.51 20.79
CA THR A 488 6.01 -9.33 21.28
C THR A 488 5.64 -9.60 22.72
N HIS A 489 6.05 -8.72 23.64
CA HIS A 489 5.78 -8.83 25.07
C HIS A 489 5.21 -7.53 25.60
N LYS A 490 4.15 -7.63 26.40
CA LYS A 490 3.46 -6.49 27.02
C LYS A 490 3.48 -6.66 28.55
N PRO A 491 4.59 -6.31 29.20
CA PRO A 491 4.74 -6.51 30.66
C PRO A 491 3.68 -5.75 31.45
N THR A 492 3.34 -4.56 30.99
CA THR A 492 2.27 -3.71 31.56
C THR A 492 1.42 -3.13 30.45
N ASN A 493 0.27 -2.54 30.78
CA ASN A 493 -0.59 -1.82 29.81
C ASN A 493 0.08 -0.56 29.20
N ARG A 494 1.21 -0.09 29.79
CA ARG A 494 1.97 1.07 29.32
C ARG A 494 3.17 0.71 28.44
N ILE A 495 3.66 -0.53 28.49
CA ILE A 495 4.89 -0.93 27.84
C ILE A 495 4.59 -2.07 26.86
N LEU A 496 4.93 -1.86 25.60
CA LEU A 496 4.93 -2.88 24.57
C LEU A 496 6.34 -3.02 24.02
N ILE A 497 6.91 -4.22 24.10
CA ILE A 497 8.24 -4.55 23.61
C ILE A 497 8.12 -5.53 22.45
N LYS A 498 8.82 -5.27 21.38
CA LYS A 498 8.93 -6.20 20.25
C LYS A 498 10.39 -6.39 19.88
N SER A 499 10.82 -7.62 19.77
CA SER A 499 12.15 -7.99 19.31
C SER A 499 12.05 -8.99 18.18
N GLY A 500 13.04 -9.01 17.33
CA GLY A 500 13.06 -9.96 16.23
C GLY A 500 14.46 -10.21 15.68
N PHE A 501 14.58 -11.37 15.11
CA PHE A 501 15.76 -11.84 14.40
C PHE A 501 15.33 -12.35 13.02
N THR A 502 16.09 -12.01 11.99
CA THR A 502 15.87 -12.49 10.62
C THR A 502 17.20 -12.96 10.04
N TRP A 503 17.22 -14.17 9.56
CA TRP A 503 18.29 -14.70 8.73
C TRP A 503 17.78 -14.90 7.32
N GLN A 504 18.46 -14.28 6.36
CA GLN A 504 18.14 -14.32 4.94
C GLN A 504 19.35 -14.88 4.19
N LYS A 505 19.17 -16.01 3.54
CA LYS A 505 20.15 -16.63 2.65
C LYS A 505 19.71 -16.40 1.21
N MET A 506 20.51 -15.69 0.44
CA MET A 506 20.26 -15.35 -0.96
C MET A 506 21.16 -16.17 -1.85
N TYR A 507 20.63 -16.59 -2.99
CA TYR A 507 21.35 -17.27 -4.07
C TYR A 507 21.10 -16.50 -5.35
N TYR A 508 22.12 -16.35 -6.17
CA TYR A 508 22.00 -15.63 -7.44
C TYR A 508 22.74 -16.38 -8.55
N ASN A 509 22.25 -16.21 -9.78
CA ASN A 509 22.89 -16.69 -11.01
C ASN A 509 22.54 -15.69 -12.12
N ASN A 510 23.44 -14.74 -12.34
CA ASN A 510 23.23 -13.58 -13.20
C ASN A 510 24.19 -13.64 -14.37
N LYS A 511 23.68 -13.45 -15.58
CA LYS A 511 24.46 -13.46 -16.81
C LYS A 511 23.99 -12.36 -17.73
N GLU A 512 24.93 -11.59 -18.28
CA GLU A 512 24.67 -10.56 -19.29
C GLU A 512 25.63 -10.76 -20.46
N ILE A 513 25.10 -10.69 -21.66
CA ILE A 513 25.86 -10.75 -22.91
C ILE A 513 25.45 -9.54 -23.74
N MET A 514 26.44 -8.79 -24.21
CA MET A 514 26.23 -7.61 -25.05
C MET A 514 27.05 -7.76 -26.35
N TYR A 515 26.40 -7.56 -27.48
CA TYR A 515 27.06 -7.49 -28.76
C TYR A 515 27.51 -6.05 -29.05
N GLN A 516 28.76 -5.88 -29.41
CA GLN A 516 29.36 -4.62 -29.73
C GLN A 516 29.48 -4.42 -31.27
N ASP A 517 28.53 -3.75 -31.84
CA ASP A 517 28.60 -3.31 -33.25
C ASP A 517 29.36 -1.94 -33.32
N PRO A 518 30.28 -1.72 -34.21
CA PRO A 518 30.72 -2.56 -35.36
C PRO A 518 31.92 -3.49 -35.09
N ARG A 519 32.41 -3.61 -33.83
CA ARG A 519 33.59 -4.45 -33.51
C ARG A 519 33.38 -5.95 -33.75
N ASP A 520 32.12 -6.38 -33.93
CA ASP A 520 31.68 -7.77 -34.12
C ASP A 520 32.16 -8.73 -33.01
N VAL A 521 32.08 -8.26 -31.77
CA VAL A 521 32.49 -9.02 -30.57
C VAL A 521 31.39 -9.05 -29.53
N TYR A 522 31.35 -10.14 -28.74
CA TYR A 522 30.50 -10.27 -27.58
C TYR A 522 31.26 -9.92 -26.30
N GLU A 523 30.67 -9.10 -25.47
CA GLU A 523 31.16 -8.80 -24.14
C GLU A 523 30.28 -9.50 -23.09
N PHE A 524 30.85 -9.86 -21.95
CA PHE A 524 30.20 -10.55 -20.85
C PHE A 524 30.39 -9.74 -19.56
N PRO A 525 29.69 -8.62 -19.44
CA PRO A 525 29.85 -7.73 -18.28
C PRO A 525 29.37 -8.36 -16.97
N LEU A 526 28.54 -9.38 -17.05
CA LEU A 526 28.05 -10.10 -15.90
C LEU A 526 28.02 -11.62 -16.20
N ASP A 527 28.78 -12.39 -15.43
CA ASP A 527 28.67 -13.84 -15.37
C ASP A 527 29.04 -14.25 -13.95
N ALA A 528 28.04 -14.28 -13.08
CA ALA A 528 28.22 -14.43 -11.65
C ALA A 528 27.20 -15.38 -11.03
N GLN A 529 27.70 -16.37 -10.29
CA GLN A 529 26.89 -17.28 -9.51
C GLN A 529 27.40 -17.34 -8.07
N GLY A 530 26.52 -17.30 -7.11
CA GLY A 530 26.96 -17.35 -5.73
C GLY A 530 25.84 -17.29 -4.70
N SER A 531 26.24 -16.96 -3.49
CA SER A 531 25.29 -16.77 -2.38
C SER A 531 25.73 -15.68 -1.42
N ALA A 532 24.75 -15.03 -0.81
CA ALA A 532 24.92 -14.03 0.20
C ALA A 532 24.11 -14.37 1.45
N SER A 533 24.48 -13.78 2.58
CA SER A 533 23.69 -13.86 3.80
C SER A 533 23.48 -12.46 4.36
N LEU A 534 22.24 -12.12 4.69
CA LEU A 534 21.87 -10.92 5.44
C LEU A 534 21.28 -11.35 6.78
N VAL A 535 21.94 -10.93 7.86
CA VAL A 535 21.48 -11.17 9.23
C VAL A 535 21.00 -9.86 9.80
N GLN A 536 19.80 -9.87 10.36
CA GLN A 536 19.13 -8.68 10.88
C GLN A 536 18.60 -8.97 12.29
N ALA A 537 18.66 -8.01 13.17
CA ALA A 537 18.02 -8.09 14.48
C ALA A 537 17.48 -6.72 14.88
N TYR A 538 16.44 -6.71 15.67
CA TYR A 538 15.91 -5.46 16.22
C TYR A 538 15.33 -5.65 17.62
N LEU A 539 15.34 -4.56 18.36
CA LEU A 539 14.62 -4.38 19.62
C LEU A 539 13.87 -3.05 19.54
N LEU A 540 12.60 -3.07 19.85
CA LEU A 540 11.72 -1.92 19.79
C LEU A 540 10.83 -1.91 21.03
N SER A 541 10.71 -0.75 21.69
CA SER A 541 9.81 -0.55 22.82
C SER A 541 8.97 0.69 22.62
N LYS A 542 7.68 0.59 22.87
CA LYS A 542 6.74 1.70 23.02
C LYS A 542 6.39 1.84 24.48
N TYR A 543 6.55 3.04 25.02
CA TYR A 543 6.22 3.37 26.39
C TYR A 543 5.29 4.56 26.46
N SER A 544 4.08 4.36 26.97
CA SER A 544 3.12 5.41 27.26
C SER A 544 3.47 6.06 28.60
N LEU A 545 4.26 7.14 28.54
CA LEU A 545 4.72 7.89 29.71
C LEU A 545 3.56 8.52 30.46
N THR A 546 2.64 9.15 29.72
CA THR A 546 1.40 9.74 30.22
C THR A 546 0.24 9.36 29.29
N PRO A 547 -1.02 9.63 29.63
CA PRO A 547 -2.13 9.44 28.70
C PRO A 547 -2.01 10.22 27.38
N ARG A 548 -1.16 11.24 27.36
CA ARG A 548 -0.95 12.14 26.21
C ARG A 548 0.42 12.02 25.54
N LEU A 549 1.34 11.23 26.12
CA LEU A 549 2.72 11.14 25.58
C LEU A 549 3.15 9.68 25.48
N ASP A 550 3.29 9.23 24.25
CA ASP A 550 3.95 7.98 23.90
C ASP A 550 5.37 8.23 23.41
N VAL A 551 6.29 7.44 23.91
CA VAL A 551 7.69 7.41 23.48
C VAL A 551 7.99 6.05 22.89
N GLN A 552 8.61 6.02 21.74
CA GLN A 552 9.07 4.80 21.11
C GLN A 552 10.56 4.89 20.87
N ALA A 553 11.30 3.86 21.26
CA ALA A 553 12.73 3.74 21.01
C ALA A 553 13.06 2.35 20.47
N GLY A 554 13.95 2.29 19.50
CA GLY A 554 14.35 1.04 18.88
C GLY A 554 15.78 1.05 18.40
N LEU A 555 16.36 -0.12 18.32
CA LEU A 555 17.65 -0.37 17.70
C LEU A 555 17.49 -1.49 16.68
N TYR A 556 17.92 -1.23 15.47
CA TYR A 556 18.04 -2.23 14.41
C TYR A 556 19.50 -2.42 14.04
N THR A 557 19.87 -3.64 13.72
CA THR A 557 21.21 -3.97 13.23
C THR A 557 21.14 -4.95 12.09
N GLN A 558 22.08 -4.83 11.15
CA GLN A 558 22.21 -5.78 10.05
C GLN A 558 23.68 -6.03 9.69
N ARG A 559 23.97 -7.24 9.20
CA ARG A 559 25.25 -7.65 8.65
C ARG A 559 25.09 -8.34 7.31
N PHE A 560 25.81 -7.89 6.31
CA PHE A 560 25.77 -8.44 4.95
C PHE A 560 27.09 -9.09 4.57
N SER A 561 27.04 -10.34 4.12
CA SER A 561 28.23 -11.17 3.94
C SER A 561 29.10 -10.76 2.76
N ILE A 562 28.55 -10.39 1.58
CA ILE A 562 29.35 -10.04 0.38
C ILE A 562 30.23 -8.82 0.70
N ALA A 563 29.62 -7.75 1.16
CA ALA A 563 30.34 -6.52 1.46
C ALA A 563 31.14 -6.59 2.79
N ASN A 564 30.91 -7.62 3.61
CA ASN A 564 31.43 -7.75 4.96
C ASN A 564 31.22 -6.49 5.80
N ARG A 565 30.02 -5.93 5.78
CA ARG A 565 29.62 -4.67 6.42
C ARG A 565 28.54 -4.91 7.45
N SER A 566 28.53 -4.05 8.48
CA SER A 566 27.47 -4.00 9.49
C SER A 566 26.92 -2.58 9.60
N ALA A 567 25.65 -2.48 10.01
CA ALA A 567 25.01 -1.22 10.32
C ALA A 567 24.29 -1.33 11.67
N TYR A 568 24.28 -0.22 12.42
CA TYR A 568 23.56 -0.04 13.68
C TYR A 568 22.68 1.20 13.55
N GLU A 569 21.41 1.06 13.84
CA GLU A 569 20.39 2.04 13.46
C GLU A 569 19.45 2.34 14.64
N PRO A 570 19.86 3.26 15.55
CA PRO A 570 18.95 3.77 16.56
C PRO A 570 17.83 4.59 15.91
N ARG A 571 16.61 4.43 16.43
CA ARG A 571 15.41 5.12 15.98
C ARG A 571 14.58 5.51 17.18
N VAL A 572 13.93 6.69 17.12
CA VAL A 572 13.08 7.22 18.16
C VAL A 572 11.87 7.90 17.58
N SER A 573 10.73 7.78 18.24
CA SER A 573 9.52 8.52 17.92
C SER A 573 8.84 9.00 19.19
N LEU A 574 8.26 10.19 19.11
CA LEU A 574 7.47 10.84 20.15
C LEU A 574 6.10 11.17 19.59
N ASP A 575 5.05 10.76 20.28
CA ASP A 575 3.65 11.07 19.97
C ASP A 575 3.05 11.85 21.11
N TYR A 576 2.66 13.09 20.85
CA TYR A 576 2.02 13.95 21.84
C TYR A 576 0.61 14.30 21.42
N TYR A 577 -0.37 13.91 22.23
CA TYR A 577 -1.78 14.19 22.05
C TYR A 577 -2.14 15.50 22.76
N LEU A 578 -2.25 16.61 22.00
CA LEU A 578 -2.71 17.89 22.53
C LEU A 578 -4.14 17.80 23.04
N THR A 579 -4.97 17.15 22.26
CA THR A 579 -6.33 16.74 22.55
C THR A 579 -6.56 15.38 21.91
N ASP A 580 -7.72 14.76 22.10
CA ASP A 580 -8.06 13.50 21.43
C ASP A 580 -8.20 13.67 19.89
N ALA A 581 -8.51 14.89 19.46
CA ALA A 581 -8.60 15.23 18.04
C ALA A 581 -7.27 15.71 17.44
N GLN A 582 -6.26 16.04 18.25
CA GLN A 582 -5.02 16.67 17.81
C GLN A 582 -3.79 15.93 18.29
N ARG A 583 -2.94 15.53 17.38
CA ARG A 583 -1.69 14.83 17.65
C ARG A 583 -0.52 15.47 16.92
N ILE A 584 0.56 15.72 17.63
CA ILE A 584 1.88 16.07 17.08
C ILE A 584 2.78 14.84 17.24
N TYR A 585 3.59 14.56 16.25
CA TYR A 585 4.58 13.49 16.32
C TYR A 585 5.91 13.92 15.72
N LEU A 586 6.97 13.42 16.32
CA LEU A 586 8.34 13.60 15.86
C LEU A 586 8.99 12.22 15.77
N SER A 587 9.52 11.87 14.61
CA SER A 587 10.27 10.63 14.41
C SER A 587 11.63 10.92 13.81
N ALA A 588 12.67 10.28 14.34
CA ALA A 588 14.02 10.37 13.84
C ALA A 588 14.71 9.01 13.88
N GLY A 589 15.59 8.77 12.92
CA GLY A 589 16.31 7.49 12.90
C GLY A 589 17.40 7.41 11.85
N LEU A 590 18.25 6.42 12.07
CA LEU A 590 19.22 5.96 11.09
C LEU A 590 18.62 4.79 10.31
N HIS A 591 18.87 4.78 9.00
CA HIS A 591 18.43 3.73 8.09
C HIS A 591 19.57 3.36 7.17
N SER A 592 19.64 2.12 6.73
CA SER A 592 20.58 1.68 5.70
C SER A 592 19.98 0.61 4.81
N GLN A 593 20.53 0.51 3.60
CA GLN A 593 20.09 -0.46 2.62
C GLN A 593 21.30 -1.04 1.88
N THR A 594 21.24 -2.34 1.59
CA THR A 594 22.14 -3.00 0.65
C THR A 594 21.91 -2.47 -0.76
N GLN A 595 22.93 -2.54 -1.59
CA GLN A 595 22.69 -2.39 -3.04
C GLN A 595 22.00 -3.64 -3.60
N PRO A 596 21.32 -3.59 -4.74
CA PRO A 596 20.87 -4.79 -5.45
C PRO A 596 22.04 -5.73 -5.70
N LEU A 597 21.80 -7.06 -5.59
CA LEU A 597 22.88 -8.07 -5.65
C LEU A 597 23.72 -7.98 -6.92
N VAL A 598 23.07 -7.71 -8.03
CA VAL A 598 23.70 -7.60 -9.34
C VAL A 598 24.84 -6.56 -9.35
N TYR A 599 24.75 -5.46 -8.57
CA TYR A 599 25.80 -4.45 -8.53
C TYR A 599 27.04 -4.89 -7.74
N TYR A 600 26.95 -5.83 -6.83
CA TYR A 600 28.13 -6.35 -6.12
C TYR A 600 29.00 -7.25 -7.00
N GLU A 601 28.41 -7.89 -7.99
CA GLU A 601 29.08 -8.88 -8.86
C GLU A 601 29.36 -8.35 -10.25
N TYR A 602 28.83 -7.15 -10.57
CA TYR A 602 29.07 -6.55 -11.88
C TYR A 602 30.56 -6.25 -12.09
N ARG A 603 31.06 -6.56 -13.28
CA ARG A 603 32.44 -6.30 -13.72
C ARG A 603 32.38 -5.50 -15.00
N PHE A 604 32.98 -4.33 -15.00
CA PHE A 604 33.17 -3.63 -16.26
C PHE A 604 34.30 -4.30 -17.05
N PHE A 605 33.95 -4.96 -18.13
CA PHE A 605 34.93 -5.59 -18.98
C PHE A 605 35.57 -4.54 -19.90
N SER A 606 36.85 -4.25 -19.72
CA SER A 606 37.64 -3.40 -20.62
C SER A 606 38.91 -4.13 -21.00
N GLN A 607 39.10 -4.36 -22.28
CA GLN A 607 40.38 -4.88 -22.79
C GLN A 607 41.53 -3.86 -22.64
N GLU A 608 41.17 -2.56 -22.69
CA GLU A 608 42.14 -1.46 -22.57
C GLU A 608 42.56 -1.20 -21.11
N ARG A 609 41.72 -1.58 -20.14
CA ARG A 609 41.91 -1.30 -18.73
C ARG A 609 41.49 -2.47 -17.85
N PRO A 610 42.28 -3.57 -17.86
CA PRO A 610 41.90 -4.79 -17.12
C PRO A 610 41.82 -4.60 -15.59
N GLU A 611 42.41 -3.55 -15.03
CA GLU A 611 42.29 -3.18 -13.63
C GLU A 611 40.87 -2.84 -13.19
N TYR A 612 39.98 -2.48 -14.11
CA TYR A 612 38.56 -2.23 -13.83
C TYR A 612 37.69 -3.48 -13.86
N ASN A 613 38.22 -4.63 -14.26
CA ASN A 613 37.52 -5.92 -14.32
C ASN A 613 37.26 -6.55 -12.94
N GLN A 614 37.25 -5.77 -11.87
CA GLN A 614 37.00 -6.25 -10.51
C GLN A 614 35.55 -6.00 -10.10
N PRO A 615 34.88 -6.96 -9.42
CA PRO A 615 33.53 -6.77 -8.95
C PRO A 615 33.42 -5.68 -7.88
N TYR A 616 32.25 -5.02 -7.78
CA TYR A 616 32.01 -3.94 -6.81
C TYR A 616 31.69 -4.45 -5.39
N ASN A 617 32.22 -5.61 -4.98
CA ASN A 617 31.96 -6.28 -3.71
C ASN A 617 32.33 -5.44 -2.47
N LYS A 618 33.05 -4.30 -2.65
CA LYS A 618 33.42 -3.35 -1.57
C LYS A 618 32.39 -2.25 -1.34
N LEU A 619 31.28 -2.22 -2.08
CA LEU A 619 30.23 -1.22 -1.86
C LEU A 619 29.67 -1.33 -0.44
N ASP A 620 29.56 -0.19 0.24
CA ASP A 620 28.94 -0.09 1.57
C ASP A 620 27.41 -0.03 1.44
N PHE A 621 26.70 -0.10 2.55
CA PHE A 621 25.30 0.26 2.62
C PHE A 621 25.12 1.73 2.22
N THR A 622 24.13 2.05 1.41
CA THR A 622 23.62 3.41 1.37
C THR A 622 22.94 3.69 2.69
N ARG A 623 23.30 4.77 3.34
CA ARG A 623 22.80 5.14 4.68
C ARG A 623 21.99 6.41 4.61
N SER A 624 21.02 6.54 5.52
CA SER A 624 20.13 7.70 5.60
C SER A 624 19.90 8.12 7.04
N ARG A 625 19.97 9.42 7.29
CA ARG A 625 19.50 10.07 8.52
C ARG A 625 18.15 10.70 8.19
N GLN A 626 17.12 10.37 8.92
CA GLN A 626 15.77 10.83 8.63
C GLN A 626 15.15 11.47 9.85
N VAL A 627 14.41 12.56 9.63
CA VAL A 627 13.58 13.23 10.61
C VAL A 627 12.24 13.57 9.97
N VAL A 628 11.16 13.34 10.69
CA VAL A 628 9.80 13.68 10.29
C VAL A 628 9.10 14.33 11.46
N LEU A 629 8.56 15.51 11.25
CA LEU A 629 7.65 16.21 12.17
C LEU A 629 6.28 16.25 11.54
N GLY A 630 5.25 15.84 12.26
CA GLY A 630 3.89 15.83 11.75
C GLY A 630 2.86 16.34 12.73
N TYR A 631 1.77 16.84 12.19
CA TYR A 631 0.57 17.26 12.90
C TYR A 631 -0.66 16.62 12.27
N ASN A 632 -1.52 16.04 13.08
CA ASN A 632 -2.75 15.40 12.67
C ASN A 632 -3.93 16.00 13.45
N LEU A 633 -4.95 16.45 12.74
CA LEU A 633 -6.17 17.06 13.28
C LEU A 633 -7.39 16.34 12.73
N ASN A 634 -8.17 15.69 13.58
CA ASN A 634 -9.52 15.24 13.28
C ASN A 634 -10.48 16.41 13.55
N VAL A 635 -10.83 17.15 12.50
CA VAL A 635 -11.73 18.34 12.61
C VAL A 635 -13.10 17.92 13.14
N ASN A 636 -13.58 16.77 12.68
CA ASN A 636 -14.80 16.11 13.15
C ASN A 636 -14.78 14.63 12.70
N ALA A 637 -15.86 13.91 12.94
CA ALA A 637 -16.00 12.50 12.55
C ALA A 637 -15.81 12.22 11.04
N SER A 638 -15.82 13.24 10.19
CA SER A 638 -15.78 13.09 8.74
C SER A 638 -14.56 13.73 8.08
N TRP A 639 -13.86 14.65 8.75
CA TRP A 639 -12.75 15.39 8.19
C TRP A 639 -11.46 15.23 8.99
N ARG A 640 -10.40 14.91 8.30
CA ARG A 640 -9.04 14.86 8.83
C ARG A 640 -8.11 15.78 8.04
N LEU A 641 -7.27 16.51 8.75
CA LEU A 641 -6.17 17.29 8.20
C LEU A 641 -4.86 16.70 8.73
N LYS A 642 -3.88 16.55 7.87
CA LYS A 642 -2.54 16.09 8.21
C LYS A 642 -1.50 16.97 7.54
N ALA A 643 -0.48 17.37 8.27
CA ALA A 643 0.69 18.08 7.75
C ALA A 643 1.95 17.37 8.21
N GLU A 644 2.92 17.18 7.32
CA GLU A 644 4.23 16.60 7.62
C GLU A 644 5.34 17.43 6.99
N ALA A 645 6.39 17.69 7.77
CA ALA A 645 7.67 18.20 7.26
C ALA A 645 8.73 17.12 7.46
N TYR A 646 9.56 16.90 6.45
CA TYR A 646 10.58 15.86 6.51
C TYR A 646 11.92 16.36 5.99
N PHE A 647 12.99 15.72 6.51
CA PHE A 647 14.35 15.87 6.04
C PHE A 647 15.05 14.50 6.06
N GLN A 648 15.70 14.15 4.94
CA GLN A 648 16.46 12.93 4.76
C GLN A 648 17.84 13.27 4.20
N TYR A 649 18.90 12.82 4.85
CA TYR A 649 20.27 12.96 4.40
C TYR A 649 20.87 11.60 4.11
N HIS A 650 21.16 11.35 2.84
CA HIS A 650 21.78 10.10 2.37
C HIS A 650 23.29 10.26 2.27
N TYR A 651 24.02 9.22 2.64
CA TYR A 651 25.47 9.19 2.55
C TYR A 651 25.96 7.78 2.24
N LYS A 652 27.21 7.65 1.81
CA LYS A 652 27.78 6.42 1.26
C LYS A 652 26.97 5.89 0.05
N VAL A 653 26.43 6.82 -0.73
CA VAL A 653 25.72 6.49 -1.96
C VAL A 653 26.72 6.07 -3.03
N PRO A 654 26.47 4.97 -3.77
CA PRO A 654 27.31 4.63 -4.91
C PRO A 654 27.21 5.66 -6.02
N VAL A 655 28.36 6.15 -6.48
CA VAL A 655 28.53 7.12 -7.57
C VAL A 655 29.71 6.71 -8.44
N SER A 656 29.73 7.05 -9.74
CA SER A 656 30.87 6.82 -10.63
C SER A 656 31.94 7.90 -10.43
N LYS A 657 33.20 7.48 -10.51
CA LYS A 657 34.36 8.38 -10.57
C LYS A 657 34.94 8.54 -11.96
N ARG A 658 34.37 7.84 -12.93
CA ARG A 658 34.88 7.88 -14.29
C ARG A 658 34.55 9.21 -14.96
N ALA A 659 35.50 9.74 -15.73
CA ALA A 659 35.31 10.92 -16.56
C ALA A 659 34.21 10.65 -17.60
N GLY A 660 33.23 11.55 -17.66
CA GLY A 660 32.06 11.44 -18.52
C GLY A 660 30.86 10.68 -17.89
N GLU A 661 31.04 10.09 -16.69
CA GLU A 661 29.97 9.38 -15.94
C GLU A 661 29.75 9.96 -14.54
N GLU A 662 30.35 11.10 -14.22
CA GLU A 662 30.36 11.69 -12.88
C GLU A 662 28.96 12.06 -12.37
N ALA A 663 28.00 12.22 -13.27
CA ALA A 663 26.59 12.45 -12.92
C ALA A 663 25.87 11.19 -12.46
N PHE A 664 26.46 10.00 -12.60
CA PHE A 664 25.85 8.77 -12.13
C PHE A 664 25.72 8.75 -10.62
N SER A 665 24.54 8.38 -10.14
CA SER A 665 24.26 8.08 -8.73
C SER A 665 23.15 7.03 -8.65
N MET A 666 23.30 6.08 -7.71
CA MET A 666 22.25 5.09 -7.42
C MET A 666 20.92 5.72 -6.96
N LEU A 667 20.93 6.99 -6.53
CA LEU A 667 19.70 7.71 -6.17
C LEU A 667 18.82 8.05 -7.38
N ASN A 668 19.34 7.95 -8.61
CA ASN A 668 18.59 8.24 -9.84
C ASN A 668 18.05 6.98 -10.54
N LEU A 669 18.31 5.78 -10.01
CA LEU A 669 17.95 4.52 -10.64
C LEU A 669 16.58 3.99 -10.14
N GLY A 670 16.09 2.97 -10.82
CA GLY A 670 14.94 2.16 -10.40
C GLY A 670 13.68 2.30 -11.25
N THR A 671 13.69 3.18 -12.26
CA THR A 671 12.52 3.46 -13.11
C THR A 671 12.68 3.06 -14.57
N ASP A 672 13.86 2.60 -14.96
CA ASP A 672 14.16 2.28 -16.36
C ASP A 672 13.87 0.81 -16.69
N TYR A 673 13.72 0.50 -17.98
CA TYR A 673 13.64 -0.88 -18.48
C TYR A 673 15.00 -1.44 -18.89
N SER A 674 16.09 -0.77 -18.53
CA SER A 674 17.46 -1.18 -18.82
C SER A 674 18.26 -1.31 -17.52
N PHE A 675 19.26 -2.17 -17.54
CA PHE A 675 20.26 -2.24 -16.50
C PHE A 675 21.30 -1.15 -16.73
N VAL A 676 21.29 -0.14 -15.87
CA VAL A 676 22.26 0.96 -15.99
C VAL A 676 23.59 0.51 -15.37
N THR A 677 24.59 0.34 -16.21
CA THR A 677 25.93 -0.06 -15.82
C THR A 677 26.89 1.12 -15.97
N VAL A 678 27.73 1.30 -15.01
CA VAL A 678 28.80 2.30 -15.04
C VAL A 678 30.07 1.72 -14.44
N ASP A 679 31.19 2.25 -14.87
CA ASP A 679 32.50 1.89 -14.38
C ASP A 679 32.86 2.64 -13.07
N SER A 680 33.79 2.08 -12.30
CA SER A 680 34.46 2.74 -11.15
C SER A 680 33.51 3.27 -10.06
N VAL A 681 32.49 2.47 -9.69
CA VAL A 681 31.51 2.86 -8.67
C VAL A 681 32.10 2.80 -7.26
N VAL A 682 31.92 3.86 -6.49
CA VAL A 682 32.39 4.00 -5.11
C VAL A 682 31.30 4.55 -4.20
N SER A 683 31.26 4.09 -2.93
CA SER A 683 30.29 4.55 -1.91
C SER A 683 30.71 5.89 -1.27
N LYS A 684 30.78 6.98 -2.06
CA LYS A 684 31.21 8.32 -1.63
C LYS A 684 30.17 9.42 -1.87
N GLY A 685 29.14 9.14 -2.63
CA GLY A 685 28.07 10.10 -2.92
C GLY A 685 27.24 10.44 -1.68
N THR A 686 26.56 11.57 -1.75
CA THR A 686 25.59 12.03 -0.77
C THR A 686 24.29 12.44 -1.47
N GLY A 687 23.21 12.57 -0.69
CA GLY A 687 21.94 13.09 -1.17
C GLY A 687 21.14 13.74 -0.04
N ARG A 688 20.19 14.57 -0.40
CA ARG A 688 19.27 15.20 0.55
C ARG A 688 17.89 15.37 -0.06
N ASN A 689 16.89 14.88 0.66
CA ASN A 689 15.48 15.06 0.31
C ASN A 689 14.80 15.81 1.46
N TYR A 690 14.00 16.82 1.13
CA TYR A 690 13.22 17.55 2.12
C TYR A 690 11.95 18.12 1.50
N GLY A 691 10.94 18.28 2.31
CA GLY A 691 9.67 18.79 1.82
C GLY A 691 8.62 18.97 2.90
N LEU A 692 7.50 19.49 2.44
CA LEU A 692 6.28 19.74 3.21
C LEU A 692 5.10 19.05 2.51
N GLU A 693 4.33 18.28 3.26
CA GLU A 693 3.15 17.55 2.80
C GLU A 693 1.93 18.00 3.57
N ILE A 694 0.83 18.28 2.88
CA ILE A 694 -0.46 18.64 3.47
C ILE A 694 -1.51 17.71 2.85
N THR A 695 -2.35 17.12 3.68
CA THR A 695 -3.45 16.25 3.26
C THR A 695 -4.73 16.68 3.95
N ALA A 696 -5.80 16.85 3.19
CA ALA A 696 -7.16 16.99 3.67
C ALA A 696 -7.98 15.79 3.19
N GLU A 697 -8.58 15.05 4.12
CA GLU A 697 -9.37 13.88 3.81
C GLU A 697 -10.77 14.00 4.41
N ARG A 698 -11.77 13.78 3.57
CA ARG A 698 -13.14 13.58 3.99
C ARG A 698 -13.50 12.12 3.86
N PHE A 699 -13.73 11.46 4.97
CA PHE A 699 -14.19 10.08 5.01
C PHE A 699 -15.58 9.95 4.40
N LEU A 700 -15.89 8.76 3.89
CA LEU A 700 -17.17 8.49 3.28
C LEU A 700 -18.31 8.74 4.28
N LYS A 701 -19.14 9.74 4.02
CA LYS A 701 -20.33 10.09 4.81
C LYS A 701 -21.43 10.55 3.86
N ASN A 702 -22.63 10.01 4.02
CA ASN A 702 -23.76 10.27 3.12
C ASN A 702 -23.43 9.99 1.64
N GLY A 703 -22.63 8.93 1.40
CA GLY A 703 -22.19 8.52 0.08
C GLY A 703 -21.18 9.45 -0.59
N PHE A 704 -20.60 10.43 0.10
CA PHE A 704 -19.58 11.32 -0.46
C PHE A 704 -18.25 11.21 0.29
N TYR A 705 -17.15 11.14 -0.43
CA TYR A 705 -15.80 11.19 0.10
C TYR A 705 -14.87 12.06 -0.77
N ALA A 706 -13.80 12.55 -0.18
CA ALA A 706 -12.80 13.34 -0.87
C ALA A 706 -11.41 13.15 -0.24
N LEU A 707 -10.37 13.19 -1.04
CA LEU A 707 -8.98 13.24 -0.63
C LEU A 707 -8.28 14.30 -1.46
N GLY A 708 -7.65 15.27 -0.81
CA GLY A 708 -6.81 16.27 -1.47
C GLY A 708 -5.46 16.32 -0.77
N ASN A 709 -4.38 16.37 -1.54
CA ASN A 709 -3.05 16.58 -0.98
C ASN A 709 -2.19 17.49 -1.86
N LEU A 710 -1.23 18.12 -1.22
CA LEU A 710 -0.18 18.91 -1.83
C LEU A 710 1.14 18.55 -1.15
N SER A 711 2.16 18.27 -1.94
CA SER A 711 3.52 18.04 -1.49
C SER A 711 4.46 18.96 -2.22
N LEU A 712 5.27 19.69 -1.48
CA LEU A 712 6.39 20.48 -1.99
C LEU A 712 7.68 19.76 -1.61
N LEU A 713 8.52 19.45 -2.59
CA LEU A 713 9.70 18.64 -2.36
C LEU A 713 10.93 19.13 -3.13
N ARG A 714 12.10 18.83 -2.57
CA ARG A 714 13.40 18.94 -3.22
C ARG A 714 14.20 17.67 -2.99
N SER A 715 14.88 17.22 -4.04
CA SER A 715 15.75 16.05 -4.01
C SER A 715 17.06 16.37 -4.73
N ARG A 716 18.18 16.34 -3.98
CA ARG A 716 19.51 16.70 -4.45
C ARG A 716 20.49 15.57 -4.19
N TYR A 717 21.53 15.47 -5.00
CA TYR A 717 22.64 14.54 -4.78
C TYR A 717 23.97 15.15 -5.18
N THR A 718 25.05 14.60 -4.63
CA THR A 718 26.42 14.93 -5.01
C THR A 718 27.02 13.75 -5.75
N GLY A 719 27.45 13.99 -6.99
CA GLY A 719 28.05 12.99 -7.87
C GLY A 719 29.50 12.65 -7.53
N GLY A 720 30.14 11.84 -8.34
CA GLY A 720 31.53 11.42 -8.16
C GLY A 720 32.55 12.54 -8.31
N ASP A 721 32.20 13.62 -8.99
CA ASP A 721 32.99 14.86 -9.16
C ASP A 721 32.80 15.86 -8.00
N GLY A 722 32.01 15.53 -6.99
CA GLY A 722 31.71 16.41 -5.87
C GLY A 722 30.70 17.53 -6.18
N LYS A 723 30.14 17.60 -7.39
CA LYS A 723 29.15 18.61 -7.74
C LYS A 723 27.76 18.19 -7.29
N GLU A 724 27.02 19.14 -6.74
CA GLU A 724 25.62 18.96 -6.39
C GLU A 724 24.71 19.13 -7.63
N ARG A 725 23.77 18.20 -7.80
CA ARG A 725 22.76 18.19 -8.86
C ARG A 725 21.39 17.86 -8.29
N SER A 726 20.32 18.18 -9.01
CA SER A 726 19.01 17.61 -8.76
C SER A 726 19.01 16.12 -9.09
N THR A 727 18.23 15.31 -8.37
CA THR A 727 17.93 13.94 -8.83
C THR A 727 16.91 13.99 -9.96
N THR A 728 16.76 12.88 -10.69
CA THR A 728 15.66 12.73 -11.68
C THR A 728 14.28 12.88 -11.03
N PHE A 729 14.17 12.65 -9.72
CA PHE A 729 12.95 12.70 -8.92
C PHE A 729 12.70 14.05 -8.23
N ASP A 730 13.54 15.07 -8.50
CA ASP A 730 13.33 16.44 -8.01
C ASP A 730 12.27 17.18 -8.85
N ILE A 731 11.01 16.74 -8.72
CA ILE A 731 9.89 17.24 -9.51
C ILE A 731 9.25 18.52 -8.94
N GLY A 732 9.67 18.97 -7.76
CA GLY A 732 9.26 20.22 -7.13
C GLY A 732 7.96 20.13 -6.36
N TYR A 733 6.88 19.62 -6.95
CA TYR A 733 5.58 19.51 -6.30
C TYR A 733 4.75 18.34 -6.84
N ILE A 734 3.82 17.84 -6.01
CA ILE A 734 2.81 16.82 -6.35
C ILE A 734 1.49 17.25 -5.72
N SER A 735 0.41 17.21 -6.48
CA SER A 735 -0.94 17.44 -5.98
C SER A 735 -1.89 16.38 -6.53
N ASN A 736 -2.69 15.79 -5.65
CA ASN A 736 -3.75 14.86 -6.01
C ASN A 736 -5.08 15.32 -5.41
N PHE A 737 -6.13 15.28 -6.21
CA PHE A 737 -7.50 15.49 -5.79
C PHE A 737 -8.34 14.29 -6.23
N LEU A 738 -9.03 13.70 -5.30
CA LEU A 738 -9.87 12.55 -5.52
C LEU A 738 -11.21 12.79 -4.84
N VAL A 739 -12.29 12.65 -5.58
CA VAL A 739 -13.65 12.77 -5.06
C VAL A 739 -14.52 11.65 -5.59
N GLY A 740 -15.46 11.20 -4.78
CA GLY A 740 -16.42 10.18 -5.20
C GLY A 740 -17.77 10.32 -4.52
N LYS A 741 -18.78 9.88 -5.23
CA LYS A 741 -20.18 9.86 -4.78
C LYS A 741 -20.79 8.49 -5.02
N GLU A 742 -21.37 7.93 -3.97
CA GLU A 742 -22.16 6.71 -3.97
C GLU A 742 -23.65 7.05 -3.81
N ILE A 743 -24.49 6.43 -4.61
CA ILE A 743 -25.94 6.69 -4.69
C ILE A 743 -26.68 5.35 -4.67
N ASN A 744 -27.59 5.18 -3.72
CA ASN A 744 -28.55 4.08 -3.77
C ASN A 744 -29.69 4.51 -4.68
N LEU A 745 -29.99 3.74 -5.72
CA LEU A 745 -31.01 4.05 -6.71
C LEU A 745 -32.38 3.51 -6.31
N ASP A 746 -32.44 2.62 -5.30
CA ASP A 746 -33.67 2.06 -4.77
C ASP A 746 -33.65 2.02 -3.24
N ALA A 747 -34.82 1.98 -2.62
CA ALA A 747 -34.99 1.91 -1.18
C ALA A 747 -34.48 0.59 -0.57
N GLU A 748 -34.49 -0.50 -1.33
CA GLU A 748 -34.00 -1.83 -0.95
C GLU A 748 -32.47 -1.91 -1.00
N LYS A 749 -31.77 -0.86 -1.51
CA LYS A 749 -30.31 -0.77 -1.70
C LYS A 749 -29.74 -1.89 -2.58
N ARG A 750 -30.55 -2.41 -3.49
CA ARG A 750 -30.10 -3.41 -4.48
C ARG A 750 -29.24 -2.79 -5.56
N HIS A 751 -29.62 -1.60 -6.01
CA HIS A 751 -29.03 -0.86 -7.09
C HIS A 751 -28.18 0.28 -6.51
N HIS A 752 -26.87 0.21 -6.71
CA HIS A 752 -25.92 1.16 -6.17
C HIS A 752 -25.03 1.68 -7.29
N LEU A 753 -24.96 2.99 -7.44
CA LEU A 753 -24.12 3.68 -8.41
C LEU A 753 -22.99 4.43 -7.69
N SER A 754 -21.78 4.33 -8.18
CA SER A 754 -20.63 5.11 -7.72
C SER A 754 -20.01 5.85 -8.90
N VAL A 755 -19.66 7.12 -8.68
CA VAL A 755 -18.92 7.96 -9.64
C VAL A 755 -17.73 8.54 -8.93
N ASP A 756 -16.55 8.35 -9.51
CA ASP A 756 -15.26 8.70 -8.94
C ASP A 756 -14.44 9.50 -9.95
N LEU A 757 -13.86 10.60 -9.51
CA LEU A 757 -12.98 11.47 -10.27
C LEU A 757 -11.64 11.62 -9.53
N ARG A 758 -10.56 11.52 -10.26
CA ARG A 758 -9.21 11.85 -9.80
C ARG A 758 -8.58 12.90 -10.70
N VAL A 759 -7.89 13.85 -10.10
CA VAL A 759 -7.04 14.81 -10.78
C VAL A 759 -5.66 14.74 -10.15
N ASN A 760 -4.63 14.54 -10.97
CA ASN A 760 -3.25 14.58 -10.57
C ASN A 760 -2.53 15.70 -11.32
N PHE A 761 -1.75 16.50 -10.59
CA PHE A 761 -0.93 17.56 -11.13
C PHE A 761 0.43 17.56 -10.43
N SER A 762 1.52 17.53 -11.18
CA SER A 762 2.88 17.50 -10.61
C SER A 762 3.90 18.15 -11.55
N GLY A 763 5.03 18.55 -11.01
CA GLY A 763 6.16 18.95 -11.85
C GLY A 763 6.69 17.78 -12.67
N GLY A 764 7.30 18.07 -13.82
CA GLY A 764 7.91 17.09 -14.68
C GLY A 764 9.19 16.50 -14.08
N ARG A 765 9.60 15.33 -14.53
CA ARG A 765 10.88 14.69 -14.14
C ARG A 765 12.07 15.42 -14.76
N ARG A 766 13.22 15.33 -14.10
CA ARG A 766 14.46 15.84 -14.64
C ARG A 766 15.19 14.75 -15.42
N TYR A 767 15.93 15.15 -16.45
CA TYR A 767 16.61 14.23 -17.35
C TYR A 767 18.02 14.70 -17.70
N VAL A 768 18.82 13.81 -18.27
CA VAL A 768 20.11 14.13 -18.85
C VAL A 768 19.87 14.46 -20.31
N PRO A 769 20.19 15.68 -20.79
CA PRO A 769 19.92 16.07 -22.17
C PRO A 769 20.83 15.33 -23.15
N ILE A 770 20.35 15.13 -24.37
CA ILE A 770 21.12 14.54 -25.45
C ILE A 770 22.09 15.60 -26.00
N ASP A 771 23.33 15.23 -26.25
CA ASP A 771 24.29 16.03 -27.04
C ASP A 771 23.97 15.83 -28.54
N SER A 772 23.01 16.62 -29.01
CA SER A 772 22.49 16.48 -30.38
C SER A 772 23.58 16.70 -31.44
N SER A 773 24.59 17.54 -31.17
CA SER A 773 25.68 17.81 -32.08
C SER A 773 26.60 16.61 -32.31
N LYS A 774 26.89 15.86 -31.22
CA LYS A 774 27.70 14.65 -31.31
C LYS A 774 26.88 13.47 -31.81
N THR A 775 25.63 13.33 -31.32
CA THR A 775 24.75 12.21 -31.68
C THR A 775 24.39 12.23 -33.18
N SER A 776 24.10 13.41 -33.76
CA SER A 776 23.77 13.54 -35.20
C SER A 776 24.89 13.15 -36.13
N GLN A 777 26.14 13.21 -35.67
CA GLN A 777 27.35 12.88 -36.46
C GLN A 777 27.79 11.41 -36.22
N GLU A 778 27.17 10.69 -35.31
CA GLU A 778 27.56 9.34 -34.92
C GLU A 778 27.04 8.30 -35.95
N PRO A 779 27.92 7.52 -36.59
CA PRO A 779 27.49 6.54 -37.59
C PRO A 779 27.00 5.20 -36.99
N THR A 780 27.12 4.99 -35.67
CA THR A 780 26.93 3.68 -35.04
C THR A 780 25.68 3.59 -34.16
N ASN A 781 24.69 4.48 -34.34
CA ASN A 781 23.47 4.59 -33.52
C ASN A 781 23.75 4.89 -32.04
N LYS A 782 24.95 5.32 -31.68
CA LYS A 782 25.29 5.67 -30.29
C LYS A 782 24.76 7.06 -29.94
N ILE A 783 24.05 7.15 -28.85
CA ILE A 783 23.52 8.39 -28.30
C ILE A 783 24.52 8.95 -27.29
N TYR A 784 24.90 10.21 -27.44
CA TYR A 784 25.75 10.95 -26.50
C TYR A 784 24.88 11.85 -25.64
N TYR A 785 25.22 11.92 -24.35
CA TYR A 785 24.51 12.73 -23.38
C TYR A 785 25.39 13.88 -22.89
N ASP A 786 24.77 15.04 -22.64
CA ASP A 786 25.43 16.19 -22.03
C ASP A 786 25.45 16.06 -20.51
N VAL A 787 26.44 15.34 -20.00
CA VAL A 787 26.63 15.05 -18.58
C VAL A 787 26.91 16.32 -17.75
N ALA A 788 27.46 17.38 -18.36
CA ALA A 788 27.70 18.66 -17.68
C ALA A 788 26.40 19.36 -17.26
N ASN A 789 25.35 19.18 -18.05
CA ASN A 789 24.01 19.70 -17.77
C ASN A 789 23.03 18.63 -17.25
N ALA A 790 23.53 17.48 -16.79
CA ALA A 790 22.71 16.40 -16.26
C ALA A 790 21.73 16.88 -15.18
N TYR A 791 20.45 16.54 -15.35
CA TYR A 791 19.33 16.82 -14.48
C TYR A 791 19.06 18.33 -14.24
N LYS A 792 19.60 19.22 -15.04
CA LYS A 792 19.21 20.65 -15.07
C LYS A 792 17.86 20.83 -15.78
N PRO A 793 17.67 20.29 -16.99
CA PRO A 793 16.38 20.41 -17.67
C PRO A 793 15.33 19.54 -16.99
N GLN A 794 14.07 19.91 -17.18
CA GLN A 794 12.90 19.29 -16.62
C GLN A 794 11.85 19.12 -17.73
N LEU A 795 11.16 17.98 -17.74
CA LEU A 795 10.01 17.77 -18.60
C LEU A 795 8.90 18.75 -18.22
N LYS A 796 7.95 18.97 -19.12
CA LYS A 796 6.74 19.77 -18.81
C LYS A 796 5.98 19.19 -17.64
N ASP A 797 5.23 20.05 -16.97
CA ASP A 797 4.37 19.65 -15.86
C ASP A 797 3.37 18.59 -16.31
N TYR A 798 3.20 17.61 -15.44
CA TYR A 798 2.32 16.48 -15.65
C TYR A 798 0.92 16.81 -15.16
N PHE A 799 -0.08 16.55 -16.01
CA PHE A 799 -1.49 16.70 -15.68
C PHE A 799 -2.29 15.49 -16.17
N ARG A 800 -3.11 14.92 -15.27
CA ARG A 800 -3.95 13.77 -15.61
C ARG A 800 -5.28 13.80 -14.87
N THR A 801 -6.34 13.41 -15.57
CA THR A 801 -7.68 13.23 -15.03
C THR A 801 -8.13 11.79 -15.26
N ASP A 802 -8.65 11.14 -14.23
CA ASP A 802 -9.18 9.78 -14.32
C ASP A 802 -10.62 9.78 -13.84
N VAL A 803 -11.49 9.06 -14.55
CA VAL A 803 -12.92 8.93 -14.22
C VAL A 803 -13.27 7.46 -14.12
N ARG A 804 -14.10 7.12 -13.14
CA ARG A 804 -14.66 5.78 -12.96
C ARG A 804 -16.13 5.85 -12.61
N VAL A 805 -16.92 5.03 -13.26
CA VAL A 805 -18.34 4.81 -12.94
C VAL A 805 -18.52 3.33 -12.64
N SER A 806 -19.16 3.01 -11.53
CA SER A 806 -19.40 1.63 -11.08
C SER A 806 -20.86 1.45 -10.73
N TYR A 807 -21.46 0.39 -11.21
CA TYR A 807 -22.81 -0.01 -10.89
C TYR A 807 -22.80 -1.37 -10.22
N GLN A 808 -23.44 -1.47 -9.05
CA GLN A 808 -23.59 -2.68 -8.27
C GLN A 808 -25.05 -3.10 -8.21
N LEU A 809 -25.32 -4.38 -8.51
CA LEU A 809 -26.62 -5.01 -8.40
C LEU A 809 -26.55 -6.17 -7.39
N ASN A 810 -27.35 -6.10 -6.35
CA ASN A 810 -27.56 -7.19 -5.40
C ASN A 810 -28.82 -7.99 -5.77
N THR A 811 -28.67 -9.28 -6.00
CA THR A 811 -29.76 -10.24 -6.13
C THR A 811 -29.97 -10.97 -4.79
N LYS A 812 -30.75 -12.04 -4.75
CA LYS A 812 -30.95 -12.81 -3.51
C LYS A 812 -29.69 -13.51 -3.00
N LYS A 813 -28.79 -13.93 -3.90
CA LYS A 813 -27.62 -14.75 -3.58
C LYS A 813 -26.34 -14.29 -4.25
N THR A 814 -26.42 -13.36 -5.19
CA THR A 814 -25.27 -12.88 -5.94
C THR A 814 -25.18 -11.37 -5.89
N THR A 815 -23.97 -10.85 -5.99
CA THR A 815 -23.69 -9.44 -6.18
C THR A 815 -22.91 -9.26 -7.47
N HIS A 816 -23.37 -8.38 -8.33
CA HIS A 816 -22.77 -8.05 -9.60
C HIS A 816 -22.22 -6.64 -9.57
N TRP A 817 -21.02 -6.42 -10.09
CA TRP A 817 -20.43 -5.11 -10.34
C TRP A 817 -20.10 -4.98 -11.82
N ILE A 818 -20.52 -3.89 -12.42
CA ILE A 818 -20.10 -3.45 -13.74
C ILE A 818 -19.41 -2.11 -13.55
N PHE A 819 -18.23 -1.94 -14.08
CA PHE A 819 -17.55 -0.66 -14.01
C PHE A 819 -16.94 -0.28 -15.35
N ALA A 820 -16.99 1.01 -15.65
CA ALA A 820 -16.33 1.66 -16.76
C ALA A 820 -15.40 2.74 -16.20
N ALA A 821 -14.20 2.82 -16.74
CA ALA A 821 -13.25 3.82 -16.33
C ALA A 821 -12.43 4.32 -17.54
N ALA A 822 -11.94 5.53 -17.45
CA ALA A 822 -11.01 6.10 -18.41
C ALA A 822 -9.92 6.85 -17.64
N ASP A 823 -8.72 6.37 -17.78
CA ASP A 823 -7.52 7.06 -17.31
C ASP A 823 -7.11 8.10 -18.33
N ASN A 824 -6.56 9.22 -17.86
CA ASN A 824 -6.24 10.39 -18.69
C ASN A 824 -7.44 10.82 -19.58
N PHE A 825 -8.60 10.97 -18.96
CA PHE A 825 -9.89 11.22 -19.63
C PHE A 825 -9.86 12.45 -20.55
N LEU A 826 -9.07 13.47 -20.21
CA LEU A 826 -8.90 14.67 -21.04
C LEU A 826 -7.86 14.51 -22.16
N ASN A 827 -7.27 13.32 -22.29
CA ASN A 827 -6.27 13.00 -23.30
C ASN A 827 -5.08 13.97 -23.35
N ASN A 828 -4.61 14.39 -22.15
CA ASN A 828 -3.47 15.29 -22.07
C ASN A 828 -2.19 14.55 -22.49
N GLN A 829 -1.37 15.19 -23.34
CA GLN A 829 -0.09 14.65 -23.80
C GLN A 829 1.01 14.99 -22.80
N ASN A 830 1.23 14.13 -21.83
CA ASN A 830 2.31 14.26 -20.85
C ASN A 830 3.62 13.75 -21.43
N GLU A 831 4.67 14.53 -21.34
CA GLU A 831 6.00 14.12 -21.79
C GLU A 831 6.52 12.95 -20.94
N LEU A 832 7.12 11.95 -21.57
CA LEU A 832 7.71 10.78 -20.91
C LEU A 832 9.23 10.90 -20.84
N TYR A 833 9.87 11.11 -21.98
CA TYR A 833 11.31 11.35 -22.12
C TYR A 833 11.64 11.98 -23.48
N TYR A 834 12.83 12.56 -23.58
CA TYR A 834 13.45 12.94 -24.85
C TYR A 834 14.34 11.81 -25.33
N GLY A 835 14.08 11.31 -26.53
CA GLY A 835 14.89 10.28 -27.18
C GLY A 835 15.47 10.77 -28.51
N TRP A 836 16.30 9.95 -29.11
CA TRP A 836 16.85 10.22 -30.44
C TRP A 836 16.12 9.38 -31.49
N ASP A 837 15.49 10.04 -32.45
CA ASP A 837 14.91 9.37 -33.62
C ASP A 837 16.03 9.07 -34.60
N LEU A 838 16.34 7.79 -34.76
CA LEU A 838 17.43 7.33 -35.62
C LEU A 838 17.07 7.45 -37.12
N GLU A 839 15.78 7.40 -37.45
CA GLU A 839 15.32 7.54 -38.85
C GLU A 839 15.44 8.99 -39.28
N GLU A 840 14.94 9.93 -38.52
CA GLU A 840 15.00 11.37 -38.80
C GLU A 840 16.32 12.00 -38.37
N ASN A 841 17.13 11.31 -37.55
CA ASN A 841 18.39 11.77 -36.99
C ASN A 841 18.23 13.09 -36.20
N THR A 842 17.19 13.15 -35.36
CA THR A 842 16.85 14.33 -34.57
C THR A 842 16.32 13.93 -33.16
N GLU A 843 16.35 14.86 -32.23
CA GLU A 843 15.77 14.69 -30.94
C GLU A 843 14.24 14.71 -31.05
N LYS A 844 13.55 13.76 -30.37
CA LYS A 844 12.10 13.59 -30.38
C LYS A 844 11.55 13.43 -28.99
N VAL A 845 10.39 14.01 -28.74
CA VAL A 845 9.65 13.84 -27.49
C VAL A 845 8.76 12.62 -27.58
N TYR A 846 8.87 11.73 -26.61
CA TYR A 846 7.96 10.62 -26.40
C TYR A 846 6.97 10.94 -25.30
N TYR A 847 5.70 10.57 -25.52
CA TYR A 847 4.61 10.88 -24.61
C TYR A 847 4.18 9.66 -23.82
N GLN A 848 3.55 9.92 -22.69
CA GLN A 848 2.89 8.91 -21.86
C GLN A 848 1.58 8.44 -22.52
N LEU A 849 0.89 7.51 -21.86
CA LEU A 849 -0.39 7.01 -22.35
C LEU A 849 -1.40 8.17 -22.51
N GLY A 850 -2.05 8.22 -23.68
CA GLY A 850 -3.23 9.04 -23.91
C GLY A 850 -4.41 8.52 -23.11
N ILE A 851 -5.63 8.78 -23.59
CA ILE A 851 -6.84 8.23 -22.97
C ILE A 851 -6.79 6.69 -22.98
N TYR A 852 -6.99 6.09 -21.80
CA TYR A 852 -6.96 4.64 -21.62
C TYR A 852 -8.27 4.16 -21.01
N PRO A 853 -9.27 3.80 -21.85
CA PRO A 853 -10.55 3.31 -21.38
C PRO A 853 -10.49 1.83 -21.02
N TYR A 854 -11.22 1.42 -20.00
CA TYR A 854 -11.38 0.02 -19.64
C TYR A 854 -12.72 -0.28 -18.97
N LEU A 855 -13.15 -1.52 -19.14
CA LEU A 855 -14.38 -2.07 -18.59
C LEU A 855 -14.07 -3.24 -17.67
N GLY A 856 -14.97 -3.52 -16.74
CA GLY A 856 -14.86 -4.72 -15.92
C GLY A 856 -16.22 -5.18 -15.41
N TYR A 857 -16.30 -6.48 -15.20
CA TYR A 857 -17.44 -7.15 -14.60
C TYR A 857 -16.97 -8.10 -13.51
N ARG A 858 -17.65 -8.06 -12.38
CA ARG A 858 -17.39 -8.95 -11.23
C ARG A 858 -18.70 -9.53 -10.73
N ILE A 859 -18.71 -10.81 -10.42
CA ILE A 859 -19.81 -11.49 -9.74
C ILE A 859 -19.27 -12.19 -8.48
N GLN A 860 -20.02 -12.10 -7.39
CA GLN A 860 -19.78 -12.82 -6.13
C GLN A 860 -20.98 -13.68 -5.75
N PHE A 861 -20.72 -14.92 -5.27
CA PHE A 861 -21.75 -15.90 -4.92
C PHE A 861 -21.24 -16.96 -3.96
#